data_f06d5dc85d2bce55c4ed27f42f891fd9
#
_entry.id   f06d5dc85d2bce55c4ed27f42f891fd9
#
_cell.length_a   1.000
_cell.length_b   1.000
_cell.length_c   1.000
_cell.angle_alpha   90.00
_cell.angle_beta   90.00
_cell.angle_gamma   90.00
#
_symmetry.space_group_name_H-M   'P 1'
#
loop_
_entity.id
_entity.type
_entity.pdbx_description
1 polymer ?
#
loop_
_entity_poly.entity_id
_entity_poly.type
_entity_poly.pdbx_seq_one_letter_code
_entity_poly.pdbx_strand_id
1 'polypeptide(L)'
;MCDTCKKTFYITTPIYYPSAKLHIGHTYCTVASDAMARYKRLQGYDVMFLTGTDEHGQKIEEKAKAAGVTPQQFVDNIVTGEKGVLDLWKLMNISNDRFIRTTDDYHVAAIQKIFRKMYENGDIYKGSYKGKYCTPCESFWTESQLKDGKCPDCGGEVHDAEEEAYFFRLSKYADRVRKLLTETDFLEPKSRVNEMVNNFIDPGLEDLCVSRTSFTWGVPVDFDPGHVVYVWIDALFNYMTALGFENDKYHDLEKYWPADVHFVGKEIVRFHSIIWPAMLMSLDLPLPKKVYGHGWLVMDGGKMSKSKGNVVDPYVLAEMFGVDALRFFLLRTFPFGSDGNFSNELLINTINIDLANDLGNLVSRTTAMVEKYFGGTLPETRAAGEFDESLISLVSGLRDRYEAQMEKFQFQNALDEVFKCIQRANKYIDETMPWSLAKDEANKPRLASVMYNLLETIRICTTLLLPFMPDSCEKIFAQIGANADVETWDAAAVWGRLPATVTVHKGEAVFPRVDAEKALSKLEELHQQQLKSLLPALEIEPYASEKVDFDTFCKSDLRAVKVKACEPVKKSDKLLRFTLDDGTGTDRQILSGIHKFYEPEQLVGKTLVAIVNLPPRKMMGLESCGMLLSAVPTEKGEEKLHLIMIDDSIPAGAKLC
;
A
#
# COMPACT_ATOMS: atom_id res chain seq x y z
N MET A 1 32.66 -30.00 9.43
CA MET A 1 31.85 -28.91 8.89
C MET A 1 32.40 -27.63 9.49
N CYS A 2 32.64 -26.62 8.68
CA CYS A 2 33.22 -25.34 9.16
C CYS A 2 32.18 -24.64 10.05
N ASP A 3 32.46 -24.45 11.34
CA ASP A 3 31.58 -23.87 12.36
C ASP A 3 31.34 -22.35 12.20
N THR A 4 31.71 -21.77 11.05
CA THR A 4 31.66 -20.33 10.80
C THR A 4 30.69 -19.90 9.69
N CYS A 5 29.94 -20.82 9.07
CA CYS A 5 29.01 -20.43 8.01
C CYS A 5 27.64 -20.07 8.63
N LYS A 6 27.33 -18.77 8.71
CA LYS A 6 26.00 -18.29 9.12
C LYS A 6 24.93 -18.89 8.22
N LYS A 7 23.78 -19.24 8.78
CA LYS A 7 22.60 -19.57 7.98
C LYS A 7 22.17 -18.35 7.17
N THR A 8 21.81 -18.56 5.92
CA THR A 8 21.32 -17.49 5.04
C THR A 8 19.81 -17.35 5.15
N PHE A 9 19.30 -16.15 4.87
CA PHE A 9 17.88 -15.90 4.75
C PHE A 9 17.64 -14.86 3.65
N TYR A 10 16.90 -15.23 2.61
CA TYR A 10 16.58 -14.34 1.50
C TYR A 10 15.09 -13.99 1.51
N ILE A 11 14.81 -12.70 1.72
CA ILE A 11 13.46 -12.13 1.74
C ILE A 11 13.32 -11.04 0.68
N THR A 12 12.15 -10.97 0.05
CA THR A 12 11.86 -9.92 -0.93
C THR A 12 10.50 -9.26 -0.70
N THR A 13 10.40 -7.99 -1.08
CA THR A 13 9.10 -7.37 -1.43
C THR A 13 8.76 -7.69 -2.88
N PRO A 14 7.53 -7.37 -3.38
CA PRO A 14 7.36 -7.15 -4.80
C PRO A 14 8.19 -5.95 -5.25
N ILE A 15 8.58 -5.90 -6.51
CA ILE A 15 9.06 -4.65 -7.09
C ILE A 15 7.87 -3.76 -7.44
N TYR A 16 7.96 -2.48 -7.07
CA TYR A 16 6.82 -1.56 -7.12
C TYR A 16 6.73 -0.85 -8.47
N TYR A 17 5.51 -0.78 -9.02
CA TYR A 17 5.26 -0.15 -10.32
C TYR A 17 5.20 1.39 -10.17
N PRO A 18 6.23 2.14 -10.65
CA PRO A 18 6.37 3.57 -10.38
C PRO A 18 5.51 4.43 -11.32
N SER A 19 4.25 4.07 -11.48
CA SER A 19 3.31 4.88 -12.25
C SER A 19 2.83 6.12 -11.50
N ALA A 20 3.16 6.25 -10.22
CA ALA A 20 2.92 7.38 -9.33
C ALA A 20 3.68 7.17 -8.01
N LYS A 21 3.80 8.22 -7.16
CA LYS A 21 4.41 8.11 -5.82
C LYS A 21 3.75 6.99 -5.01
N LEU A 22 4.54 6.27 -4.22
CA LEU A 22 4.06 5.18 -3.38
C LEU A 22 3.17 5.72 -2.24
N HIS A 23 2.34 4.87 -1.68
CA HIS A 23 1.41 5.18 -0.58
C HIS A 23 1.57 4.18 0.56
N ILE A 24 0.83 4.39 1.66
CA ILE A 24 0.92 3.58 2.88
C ILE A 24 0.76 2.07 2.65
N GLY A 25 0.01 1.64 1.64
CA GLY A 25 -0.13 0.22 1.29
C GLY A 25 1.17 -0.43 0.80
N HIS A 26 1.99 0.30 0.03
CA HIS A 26 3.33 -0.16 -0.36
C HIS A 26 4.28 -0.18 0.85
N THR A 27 4.20 0.87 1.69
CA THR A 27 4.96 0.98 2.93
C THR A 27 4.66 -0.19 3.87
N TYR A 28 3.42 -0.63 3.96
CA TYR A 28 3.01 -1.78 4.79
C TYR A 28 3.77 -3.06 4.43
N CYS A 29 3.80 -3.44 3.15
CA CYS A 29 4.54 -4.61 2.68
C CYS A 29 6.04 -4.48 2.96
N THR A 30 6.62 -3.31 2.65
CA THR A 30 8.07 -3.08 2.80
C THR A 30 8.49 -3.08 4.27
N VAL A 31 7.71 -2.46 5.16
CA VAL A 31 7.97 -2.46 6.61
C VAL A 31 7.84 -3.87 7.19
N ALA A 32 6.89 -4.69 6.72
CA ALA A 32 6.77 -6.09 7.15
C ALA A 32 7.99 -6.91 6.73
N SER A 33 8.46 -6.73 5.49
CA SER A 33 9.67 -7.39 4.98
C SER A 33 10.91 -6.94 5.76
N ASP A 34 11.04 -5.65 6.04
CA ASP A 34 12.13 -5.09 6.84
C ASP A 34 12.13 -5.59 8.27
N ALA A 35 10.98 -5.64 8.93
CA ALA A 35 10.85 -6.20 10.27
C ALA A 35 11.28 -7.68 10.32
N MET A 36 10.91 -8.46 9.32
CA MET A 36 11.35 -9.85 9.21
C MET A 36 12.85 -9.98 8.94
N ALA A 37 13.41 -9.13 8.06
CA ALA A 37 14.84 -9.08 7.78
C ALA A 37 15.65 -8.72 9.05
N ARG A 38 15.21 -7.69 9.79
CA ARG A 38 15.84 -7.28 11.06
C ARG A 38 15.72 -8.38 12.12
N TYR A 39 14.58 -9.05 12.23
CA TYR A 39 14.39 -10.18 13.13
C TYR A 39 15.36 -11.31 12.81
N LYS A 40 15.52 -11.69 11.55
CA LYS A 40 16.47 -12.75 11.15
C LYS A 40 17.92 -12.32 11.37
N ARG A 41 18.28 -11.05 11.14
CA ARG A 41 19.60 -10.53 11.50
C ARG A 41 19.87 -10.56 13.00
N LEU A 42 18.86 -10.23 13.82
CA LEU A 42 18.92 -10.33 15.28
C LEU A 42 19.18 -11.77 15.73
N GLN A 43 18.61 -12.77 15.03
CA GLN A 43 18.88 -14.20 15.23
C GLN A 43 20.27 -14.66 14.72
N GLY A 44 21.05 -13.77 14.09
CA GLY A 44 22.38 -14.07 13.58
C GLY A 44 22.43 -14.62 12.16
N TYR A 45 21.31 -14.62 11.41
CA TYR A 45 21.34 -15.01 10.01
C TYR A 45 22.10 -13.99 9.14
N ASP A 46 22.67 -14.47 8.04
CA ASP A 46 23.16 -13.66 6.94
C ASP A 46 21.98 -13.40 6.00
N VAL A 47 21.43 -12.18 6.05
CA VAL A 47 20.18 -11.83 5.39
C VAL A 47 20.45 -11.08 4.09
N MET A 48 19.79 -11.49 3.02
CA MET A 48 19.61 -10.70 1.81
C MET A 48 18.16 -10.19 1.78
N PHE A 49 17.98 -8.88 1.83
CA PHE A 49 16.68 -8.22 1.68
C PHE A 49 16.66 -7.42 0.37
N LEU A 50 15.85 -7.88 -0.59
CA LEU A 50 15.69 -7.26 -1.91
C LEU A 50 14.36 -6.53 -2.00
N THR A 51 14.40 -5.31 -2.52
CA THR A 51 13.25 -4.54 -3.00
C THR A 51 13.62 -3.86 -4.32
N GLY A 52 12.66 -3.20 -4.99
CA GLY A 52 12.96 -2.55 -6.26
C GLY A 52 11.74 -1.94 -6.94
N THR A 53 11.91 -1.60 -8.21
CA THR A 53 10.87 -1.01 -9.05
C THR A 53 10.73 -1.75 -10.37
N ASP A 54 9.47 -1.96 -10.78
CA ASP A 54 9.05 -2.47 -12.08
C ASP A 54 8.72 -1.30 -12.99
N GLU A 55 9.61 -1.00 -13.96
CA GLU A 55 9.64 0.30 -14.63
C GLU A 55 9.20 0.26 -16.10
N HIS A 56 8.94 -0.92 -16.64
CA HIS A 56 8.51 -1.11 -18.03
C HIS A 56 6.98 -1.15 -18.17
N GLY A 57 6.50 -1.08 -19.42
CA GLY A 57 5.10 -1.29 -19.77
C GLY A 57 4.38 -0.08 -20.35
N GLN A 58 3.25 -0.37 -20.99
CA GLN A 58 2.44 0.60 -21.74
C GLN A 58 2.00 1.79 -20.88
N LYS A 59 1.57 1.55 -19.65
CA LYS A 59 1.07 2.60 -18.74
C LYS A 59 2.15 3.62 -18.36
N ILE A 60 3.41 3.21 -18.26
CA ILE A 60 4.54 4.12 -18.03
C ILE A 60 4.78 4.97 -19.29
N GLU A 61 4.80 4.33 -20.48
CA GLU A 61 4.98 5.01 -21.77
C GLU A 61 3.89 6.08 -21.99
N GLU A 62 2.62 5.74 -21.76
CA GLU A 62 1.48 6.67 -21.87
C GLU A 62 1.60 7.85 -20.90
N LYS A 63 1.97 7.58 -19.64
CA LYS A 63 2.14 8.64 -18.64
C LYS A 63 3.33 9.55 -18.91
N ALA A 64 4.43 8.99 -19.37
CA ALA A 64 5.60 9.76 -19.78
C ALA A 64 5.25 10.69 -20.96
N LYS A 65 4.54 10.16 -21.97
CA LYS A 65 4.02 10.93 -23.09
C LYS A 65 3.10 12.07 -22.64
N ALA A 66 2.17 11.77 -21.73
CA ALA A 66 1.28 12.78 -21.16
C ALA A 66 2.02 13.87 -20.36
N ALA A 67 3.15 13.52 -19.73
CA ALA A 67 4.01 14.43 -18.99
C ALA A 67 5.04 15.17 -19.90
N GLY A 68 5.12 14.84 -21.19
CA GLY A 68 6.08 15.44 -22.13
C GLY A 68 7.54 15.08 -21.87
N VAL A 69 7.81 13.91 -21.26
CA VAL A 69 9.16 13.41 -20.95
C VAL A 69 9.37 12.02 -21.53
N THR A 70 10.63 11.53 -21.55
CA THR A 70 10.88 10.13 -21.90
C THR A 70 10.42 9.19 -20.80
N PRO A 71 10.08 7.91 -21.10
CA PRO A 71 9.74 6.92 -20.08
C PRO A 71 10.82 6.77 -19.00
N GLN A 72 12.11 6.78 -19.38
CA GLN A 72 13.22 6.74 -18.42
C GLN A 72 13.21 7.94 -17.48
N GLN A 73 13.07 9.16 -18.01
CA GLN A 73 12.97 10.36 -17.18
C GLN A 73 11.76 10.33 -16.25
N PHE A 74 10.64 9.77 -16.73
CA PHE A 74 9.43 9.65 -15.93
C PHE A 74 9.66 8.74 -14.71
N VAL A 75 10.23 7.54 -14.91
CA VAL A 75 10.50 6.62 -13.80
C VAL A 75 11.62 7.13 -12.89
N ASP A 76 12.67 7.77 -13.43
CA ASP A 76 13.73 8.38 -12.63
C ASP A 76 13.20 9.46 -11.68
N ASN A 77 12.27 10.30 -12.15
CA ASN A 77 11.62 11.32 -11.32
C ASN A 77 10.82 10.72 -10.15
N ILE A 78 10.26 9.52 -10.32
CA ILE A 78 9.48 8.86 -9.26
C ILE A 78 10.39 8.04 -8.34
N VAL A 79 11.42 7.39 -8.87
CA VAL A 79 12.26 6.47 -8.10
C VAL A 79 13.36 7.23 -7.35
N THR A 80 14.10 8.08 -8.06
CA THR A 80 15.29 8.80 -7.53
C THR A 80 15.05 10.28 -7.31
N GLY A 81 13.92 10.84 -7.75
CA GLY A 81 13.55 12.22 -7.54
C GLY A 81 13.20 12.55 -6.09
N GLU A 82 13.02 13.84 -5.80
CA GLU A 82 12.67 14.33 -4.46
C GLU A 82 11.38 13.67 -3.92
N LYS A 83 11.46 13.17 -2.68
CA LYS A 83 10.39 12.36 -2.06
C LYS A 83 9.98 11.18 -2.96
N GLY A 84 10.93 10.59 -3.66
CA GLY A 84 10.76 9.40 -4.48
C GLY A 84 10.77 8.11 -3.67
N VAL A 85 10.88 6.97 -4.38
CA VAL A 85 10.85 5.65 -3.73
C VAL A 85 12.06 5.47 -2.81
N LEU A 86 13.27 5.85 -3.27
CA LEU A 86 14.50 5.69 -2.46
C LEU A 86 14.47 6.59 -1.22
N ASP A 87 14.00 7.82 -1.35
CA ASP A 87 13.83 8.73 -0.22
C ASP A 87 12.81 8.18 0.78
N LEU A 88 11.71 7.58 0.30
CA LEU A 88 10.71 6.96 1.16
C LEU A 88 11.30 5.80 1.96
N TRP A 89 12.07 4.92 1.32
CA TRP A 89 12.68 3.79 2.02
C TRP A 89 13.73 4.25 3.03
N LYS A 90 14.49 5.30 2.70
CA LYS A 90 15.41 5.92 3.64
C LYS A 90 14.67 6.56 4.83
N LEU A 91 13.59 7.32 4.58
CA LEU A 91 12.75 7.90 5.64
C LEU A 91 12.21 6.81 6.56
N MET A 92 11.66 5.72 5.99
CA MET A 92 11.05 4.63 6.75
C MET A 92 12.07 3.70 7.42
N ASN A 93 13.38 4.03 7.38
CA ASN A 93 14.47 3.23 7.94
C ASN A 93 14.45 1.78 7.42
N ILE A 94 14.23 1.61 6.10
CA ILE A 94 14.25 0.29 5.46
C ILE A 94 15.69 -0.18 5.26
N SER A 95 15.99 -1.38 5.72
CA SER A 95 17.34 -1.96 5.76
C SER A 95 17.61 -2.94 4.60
N ASN A 96 17.08 -2.66 3.41
CA ASN A 96 17.32 -3.49 2.24
C ASN A 96 18.80 -3.52 1.86
N ASP A 97 19.30 -4.71 1.53
CA ASP A 97 20.68 -4.91 1.09
C ASP A 97 20.84 -4.59 -0.38
N ARG A 98 19.74 -4.71 -1.16
CA ARG A 98 19.74 -4.48 -2.60
C ARG A 98 18.44 -3.84 -3.07
N PHE A 99 18.59 -2.92 -4.02
CA PHE A 99 17.48 -2.29 -4.73
C PHE A 99 17.69 -2.54 -6.23
N ILE A 100 16.71 -3.15 -6.91
CA ILE A 100 16.76 -3.43 -8.35
C ILE A 100 15.78 -2.53 -9.10
N ARG A 101 16.19 -2.07 -10.26
CA ARG A 101 15.34 -1.43 -11.26
C ARG A 101 15.25 -2.35 -12.48
N THR A 102 14.08 -2.58 -13.02
CA THR A 102 13.98 -3.42 -14.24
C THR A 102 14.63 -2.75 -15.46
N THR A 103 14.91 -1.44 -15.38
CA THR A 103 15.67 -0.68 -16.38
C THR A 103 17.19 -0.81 -16.23
N ASP A 104 17.70 -1.49 -15.20
CA ASP A 104 19.14 -1.74 -15.06
C ASP A 104 19.66 -2.59 -16.24
N ASP A 105 20.75 -2.17 -16.90
CA ASP A 105 21.30 -2.83 -18.09
C ASP A 105 21.57 -4.31 -17.88
N TYR A 106 22.11 -4.69 -16.70
CA TYR A 106 22.41 -6.10 -16.39
C TYR A 106 21.14 -6.94 -16.30
N HIS A 107 20.04 -6.36 -15.82
CA HIS A 107 18.74 -7.02 -15.74
C HIS A 107 18.14 -7.19 -17.12
N VAL A 108 18.11 -6.13 -17.94
CA VAL A 108 17.62 -6.17 -19.33
C VAL A 108 18.34 -7.26 -20.13
N ALA A 109 19.69 -7.29 -20.06
CA ALA A 109 20.48 -8.29 -20.74
C ALA A 109 20.21 -9.72 -20.24
N ALA A 110 19.98 -9.90 -18.94
CA ALA A 110 19.63 -11.19 -18.37
C ALA A 110 18.25 -11.67 -18.84
N ILE A 111 17.25 -10.78 -18.86
CA ILE A 111 15.88 -11.09 -19.32
C ILE A 111 15.89 -11.55 -20.79
N GLN A 112 16.67 -10.91 -21.65
CA GLN A 112 16.83 -11.34 -23.05
C GLN A 112 17.34 -12.78 -23.16
N LYS A 113 18.37 -13.13 -22.39
CA LYS A 113 18.92 -14.50 -22.35
C LYS A 113 17.89 -15.50 -21.79
N ILE A 114 17.19 -15.15 -20.74
CA ILE A 114 16.17 -16.00 -20.10
C ILE A 114 15.02 -16.28 -21.08
N PHE A 115 14.50 -15.25 -21.74
CA PHE A 115 13.43 -15.39 -22.73
C PHE A 115 13.86 -16.29 -23.90
N ARG A 116 15.08 -16.10 -24.41
CA ARG A 116 15.67 -16.94 -25.46
C ARG A 116 15.76 -18.39 -25.00
N LYS A 117 16.27 -18.68 -23.80
CA LYS A 117 16.36 -20.05 -23.28
C LYS A 117 14.99 -20.72 -23.18
N MET A 118 13.97 -20.03 -22.70
CA MET A 118 12.61 -20.57 -22.65
C MET A 118 12.05 -20.84 -24.05
N TYR A 119 12.40 -20.03 -25.05
CA TYR A 119 12.04 -20.22 -26.43
C TYR A 119 12.78 -21.44 -27.05
N GLU A 120 14.07 -21.57 -26.84
CA GLU A 120 14.89 -22.69 -27.31
C GLU A 120 14.47 -24.02 -26.68
N ASN A 121 14.03 -24.02 -25.42
CA ASN A 121 13.45 -25.16 -24.73
C ASN A 121 12.05 -25.55 -25.27
N GLY A 122 11.44 -24.73 -26.13
CA GLY A 122 10.11 -24.95 -26.70
C GLY A 122 8.97 -24.65 -25.74
N ASP A 123 9.26 -24.02 -24.60
CA ASP A 123 8.24 -23.57 -23.63
C ASP A 123 7.66 -22.20 -23.97
N ILE A 124 8.33 -21.43 -24.83
CA ILE A 124 7.77 -20.26 -25.51
C ILE A 124 7.62 -20.57 -27.00
N TYR A 125 6.51 -20.16 -27.60
CA TYR A 125 6.22 -20.31 -29.01
C TYR A 125 5.52 -19.08 -29.59
N LYS A 126 5.64 -18.84 -30.90
CA LYS A 126 5.00 -17.72 -31.59
C LYS A 126 3.60 -18.11 -32.06
N GLY A 127 2.63 -17.23 -31.84
CA GLY A 127 1.24 -17.42 -32.22
C GLY A 127 0.54 -16.08 -32.44
N SER A 128 -0.77 -16.09 -32.68
CA SER A 128 -1.60 -14.90 -32.73
C SER A 128 -2.66 -14.96 -31.62
N TYR A 129 -2.90 -13.86 -30.96
CA TYR A 129 -3.89 -13.75 -29.92
C TYR A 129 -5.04 -12.83 -30.33
N LYS A 130 -6.27 -13.28 -30.10
CA LYS A 130 -7.47 -12.46 -30.16
C LYS A 130 -8.16 -12.55 -28.80
N GLY A 131 -8.33 -11.43 -28.13
CA GLY A 131 -8.96 -11.42 -26.82
C GLY A 131 -9.28 -10.03 -26.30
N LYS A 132 -9.80 -9.97 -25.07
CA LYS A 132 -10.12 -8.73 -24.36
C LYS A 132 -8.90 -8.28 -23.57
N TYR A 133 -8.35 -7.14 -23.90
CA TYR A 133 -7.16 -6.57 -23.24
C TYR A 133 -7.56 -5.52 -22.22
N CYS A 134 -6.98 -5.63 -21.02
CA CYS A 134 -7.10 -4.63 -19.97
C CYS A 134 -5.81 -3.82 -19.87
N THR A 135 -5.83 -2.56 -20.31
CA THR A 135 -4.65 -1.67 -20.25
C THR A 135 -4.16 -1.41 -18.81
N PRO A 136 -5.04 -1.19 -17.79
CA PRO A 136 -4.56 -1.00 -16.42
C PRO A 136 -3.82 -2.18 -15.79
N CYS A 137 -4.18 -3.41 -16.16
CA CYS A 137 -3.56 -4.63 -15.65
C CYS A 137 -2.52 -5.23 -16.61
N GLU A 138 -2.43 -4.68 -17.83
CA GLU A 138 -1.60 -5.20 -18.92
C GLU A 138 -1.84 -6.69 -19.17
N SER A 139 -3.10 -7.13 -19.05
CA SER A 139 -3.48 -8.54 -19.12
C SER A 139 -4.56 -8.78 -20.17
N PHE A 140 -4.41 -9.88 -20.90
CA PHE A 140 -5.46 -10.40 -21.78
C PHE A 140 -6.39 -11.33 -21.01
N TRP A 141 -7.67 -11.34 -21.42
CA TRP A 141 -8.71 -12.15 -20.87
C TRP A 141 -9.55 -12.77 -21.99
N THR A 142 -9.95 -13.99 -21.80
CA THR A 142 -11.00 -14.57 -22.64
C THR A 142 -12.36 -13.99 -22.21
N GLU A 143 -13.35 -14.03 -23.12
CA GLU A 143 -14.70 -13.54 -22.83
C GLU A 143 -15.33 -14.23 -21.60
N SER A 144 -15.03 -15.53 -21.43
CA SER A 144 -15.49 -16.34 -20.29
C SER A 144 -14.85 -15.98 -18.94
N GLN A 145 -13.70 -15.32 -18.95
CA GLN A 145 -12.98 -14.89 -17.73
C GLN A 145 -13.42 -13.52 -17.23
N LEU A 146 -14.12 -12.74 -18.07
CA LEU A 146 -14.60 -11.42 -17.66
C LEU A 146 -15.68 -11.51 -16.59
N LYS A 147 -15.70 -10.55 -15.67
CA LYS A 147 -16.78 -10.34 -14.70
C LYS A 147 -17.64 -9.16 -15.15
N ASP A 148 -18.87 -9.42 -15.51
CA ASP A 148 -19.80 -8.40 -16.03
C ASP A 148 -19.21 -7.61 -17.23
N GLY A 149 -18.49 -8.31 -18.13
CA GLY A 149 -17.83 -7.69 -19.28
C GLY A 149 -16.58 -6.87 -18.96
N LYS A 150 -16.07 -6.92 -17.72
CA LYS A 150 -14.93 -6.15 -17.23
C LYS A 150 -13.78 -7.04 -16.77
N CYS A 151 -12.60 -6.43 -16.64
CA CYS A 151 -11.41 -7.11 -16.14
C CYS A 151 -11.66 -7.71 -14.75
N PRO A 152 -11.42 -9.01 -14.52
CA PRO A 152 -11.69 -9.66 -13.23
C PRO A 152 -10.74 -9.21 -12.13
N ASP A 153 -9.54 -8.68 -12.48
CA ASP A 153 -8.53 -8.24 -11.51
C ASP A 153 -8.78 -6.82 -10.99
N CYS A 154 -9.08 -5.87 -11.90
CA CYS A 154 -9.21 -4.46 -11.51
C CYS A 154 -10.62 -3.87 -11.69
N GLY A 155 -11.54 -4.61 -12.33
CA GLY A 155 -12.89 -4.12 -12.67
C GLY A 155 -12.91 -3.05 -13.78
N GLY A 156 -11.78 -2.81 -14.45
CA GLY A 156 -11.66 -1.82 -15.54
C GLY A 156 -12.24 -2.32 -16.86
N GLU A 157 -12.51 -1.37 -17.77
CA GLU A 157 -12.95 -1.66 -19.12
C GLU A 157 -11.88 -2.45 -19.89
N VAL A 158 -12.32 -3.34 -20.77
CA VAL A 158 -11.48 -4.13 -21.68
C VAL A 158 -11.87 -3.84 -23.13
N HIS A 159 -10.90 -3.93 -24.05
CA HIS A 159 -11.13 -3.73 -25.48
C HIS A 159 -10.66 -4.94 -26.28
N ASP A 160 -11.22 -5.14 -27.47
CA ASP A 160 -10.76 -6.19 -28.39
C ASP A 160 -9.35 -5.86 -28.86
N ALA A 161 -8.45 -6.84 -28.78
CA ALA A 161 -7.11 -6.75 -29.31
C ALA A 161 -6.74 -8.04 -30.08
N GLU A 162 -6.10 -7.86 -31.24
CA GLU A 162 -5.52 -8.94 -32.03
C GLU A 162 -4.06 -8.59 -32.29
N GLU A 163 -3.16 -9.48 -31.85
CA GLU A 163 -1.73 -9.23 -31.92
C GLU A 163 -0.97 -10.54 -32.18
N GLU A 164 0.05 -10.47 -33.02
CA GLU A 164 1.05 -11.54 -33.07
C GLU A 164 1.89 -11.47 -31.82
N ALA A 165 2.05 -12.58 -31.14
CA ALA A 165 2.72 -12.60 -29.83
C ALA A 165 3.42 -13.94 -29.58
N TYR A 166 4.31 -13.93 -28.61
CA TYR A 166 4.88 -15.14 -28.02
C TYR A 166 4.05 -15.61 -26.85
N PHE A 167 3.92 -16.94 -26.70
CA PHE A 167 3.15 -17.58 -25.64
C PHE A 167 4.02 -18.52 -24.83
N PHE A 168 3.92 -18.44 -23.51
CA PHE A 168 4.50 -19.40 -22.58
C PHE A 168 3.51 -20.55 -22.35
N ARG A 169 3.96 -21.80 -22.46
CA ARG A 169 3.14 -23.01 -22.25
C ARG A 169 2.80 -23.23 -20.77
N LEU A 170 2.08 -22.27 -20.17
CA LEU A 170 1.69 -22.33 -18.77
C LEU A 170 0.84 -23.58 -18.48
N SER A 171 -0.04 -23.97 -19.41
CA SER A 171 -0.89 -25.16 -19.32
C SER A 171 -0.09 -26.46 -19.08
N LYS A 172 1.12 -26.58 -19.63
CA LYS A 172 2.04 -27.71 -19.44
C LYS A 172 2.40 -27.94 -17.96
N TYR A 173 2.38 -26.91 -17.16
CA TYR A 173 2.82 -26.93 -15.76
C TYR A 173 1.67 -27.00 -14.75
N ALA A 174 0.40 -27.04 -15.20
CA ALA A 174 -0.79 -26.98 -14.36
C ALA A 174 -0.78 -28.00 -13.22
N ASP A 175 -0.53 -29.28 -13.54
CA ASP A 175 -0.52 -30.34 -12.52
C ASP A 175 0.61 -30.18 -11.49
N ARG A 176 1.80 -29.74 -11.94
CA ARG A 176 2.95 -29.50 -11.05
C ARG A 176 2.69 -28.33 -10.11
N VAL A 177 2.13 -27.24 -10.64
CA VAL A 177 1.74 -26.06 -9.85
C VAL A 177 0.62 -26.42 -8.88
N ARG A 178 -0.39 -27.19 -9.31
CA ARG A 178 -1.46 -27.66 -8.45
C ARG A 178 -0.92 -28.44 -7.24
N LYS A 179 -0.04 -29.41 -7.48
CA LYS A 179 0.61 -30.19 -6.41
C LYS A 179 1.42 -29.29 -5.47
N LEU A 180 2.20 -28.35 -6.02
CA LEU A 180 2.96 -27.38 -5.22
C LEU A 180 2.05 -26.63 -4.24
N LEU A 181 0.90 -26.14 -4.71
CA LEU A 181 -0.03 -25.36 -3.89
C LEU A 181 -0.81 -26.20 -2.88
N THR A 182 -1.18 -27.44 -3.23
CA THR A 182 -2.08 -28.26 -2.40
C THR A 182 -1.37 -29.23 -1.46
N GLU A 183 -0.14 -29.63 -1.81
CA GLU A 183 0.60 -30.66 -1.08
C GLU A 183 1.78 -30.09 -0.25
N THR A 184 2.03 -28.78 -0.34
CA THR A 184 3.12 -28.12 0.39
C THR A 184 2.64 -26.85 1.08
N ASP A 185 3.52 -26.24 1.89
CA ASP A 185 3.29 -24.91 2.51
C ASP A 185 3.91 -23.77 1.69
N PHE A 186 4.02 -23.96 0.37
CA PHE A 186 4.60 -22.98 -0.55
C PHE A 186 3.82 -21.65 -0.57
N LEU A 187 2.48 -21.70 -0.54
CA LEU A 187 1.63 -20.52 -0.52
C LEU A 187 0.89 -20.39 0.82
N GLU A 188 1.03 -19.25 1.45
CA GLU A 188 0.30 -18.85 2.66
C GLU A 188 -0.34 -17.44 2.49
N PRO A 189 -1.41 -17.14 3.24
CA PRO A 189 -2.22 -18.05 4.08
C PRO A 189 -3.05 -19.03 3.22
N LYS A 190 -3.59 -20.07 3.84
CA LYS A 190 -4.36 -21.14 3.15
C LYS A 190 -5.56 -20.62 2.34
N SER A 191 -6.14 -19.48 2.73
CA SER A 191 -7.19 -18.82 1.95
C SER A 191 -6.75 -18.50 0.53
N ARG A 192 -5.46 -18.15 0.32
CA ARG A 192 -4.90 -17.85 -0.99
C ARG A 192 -4.74 -19.12 -1.85
N VAL A 193 -4.42 -20.24 -1.22
CA VAL A 193 -4.38 -21.54 -1.93
C VAL A 193 -5.74 -21.85 -2.53
N ASN A 194 -6.81 -21.76 -1.73
CA ASN A 194 -8.18 -22.00 -2.18
C ASN A 194 -8.58 -21.06 -3.31
N GLU A 195 -8.22 -19.76 -3.20
CA GLU A 195 -8.48 -18.75 -4.21
C GLU A 195 -7.78 -19.10 -5.54
N MET A 196 -6.49 -19.47 -5.50
CA MET A 196 -5.72 -19.81 -6.69
C MET A 196 -6.20 -21.10 -7.35
N VAL A 197 -6.48 -22.13 -6.57
CA VAL A 197 -6.96 -23.42 -7.08
C VAL A 197 -8.34 -23.27 -7.73
N ASN A 198 -9.30 -22.68 -7.02
CA ASN A 198 -10.70 -22.61 -7.48
C ASN A 198 -10.87 -21.65 -8.66
N ASN A 199 -10.16 -20.51 -8.67
CA ASN A 199 -10.39 -19.47 -9.66
C ASN A 199 -9.52 -19.62 -10.92
N PHE A 200 -8.36 -20.28 -10.83
CA PHE A 200 -7.39 -20.32 -11.93
C PHE A 200 -6.99 -21.73 -12.34
N ILE A 201 -6.74 -22.66 -11.41
CA ILE A 201 -6.22 -23.98 -11.75
C ILE A 201 -7.33 -24.94 -12.14
N ASP A 202 -8.39 -25.06 -11.34
CA ASP A 202 -9.51 -25.99 -11.61
C ASP A 202 -10.30 -25.64 -12.89
N PRO A 203 -10.46 -24.36 -13.28
CA PRO A 203 -11.02 -24.01 -14.60
C PRO A 203 -10.10 -24.38 -15.78
N GLY A 204 -8.83 -24.64 -15.53
CA GLY A 204 -7.80 -24.94 -16.53
C GLY A 204 -6.87 -23.74 -16.79
N LEU A 205 -5.56 -23.95 -16.70
CA LEU A 205 -4.58 -22.93 -17.07
C LEU A 205 -4.42 -22.88 -18.59
N GLU A 206 -4.59 -21.70 -19.15
CA GLU A 206 -4.29 -21.41 -20.56
C GLU A 206 -2.85 -20.92 -20.71
N ASP A 207 -2.30 -21.06 -21.92
CA ASP A 207 -0.97 -20.55 -22.24
C ASP A 207 -0.94 -19.03 -22.15
N LEU A 208 0.11 -18.49 -21.56
CA LEU A 208 0.24 -17.07 -21.24
C LEU A 208 0.89 -16.31 -22.38
N CYS A 209 0.26 -15.25 -22.87
CA CYS A 209 0.88 -14.32 -23.80
C CYS A 209 2.02 -13.55 -23.12
N VAL A 210 3.24 -13.67 -23.66
CA VAL A 210 4.48 -13.21 -23.01
C VAL A 210 5.29 -12.21 -23.84
N SER A 211 4.70 -11.63 -24.86
CA SER A 211 5.27 -10.48 -25.58
C SER A 211 4.20 -9.48 -25.99
N ARG A 212 4.62 -8.29 -26.40
CA ARG A 212 3.77 -7.21 -26.92
C ARG A 212 4.43 -6.54 -28.10
N THR A 213 3.60 -6.03 -29.04
CA THR A 213 4.01 -5.17 -30.15
C THR A 213 3.35 -3.80 -30.11
N SER A 214 2.36 -3.61 -29.24
CA SER A 214 1.54 -2.39 -29.13
C SER A 214 2.24 -1.20 -28.49
N PHE A 215 3.37 -1.41 -27.79
CA PHE A 215 4.21 -0.37 -27.19
C PHE A 215 5.69 -0.76 -27.27
N THR A 216 6.59 0.18 -27.00
CA THR A 216 8.04 -0.01 -27.18
C THR A 216 8.84 0.06 -25.87
N TRP A 217 8.26 0.57 -24.80
CA TRP A 217 8.91 0.68 -23.50
C TRP A 217 8.89 -0.64 -22.74
N GLY A 218 9.90 -1.47 -22.99
CA GLY A 218 10.08 -2.80 -22.40
C GLY A 218 11.40 -3.43 -22.84
N VAL A 219 11.70 -4.62 -22.34
CA VAL A 219 12.88 -5.39 -22.76
C VAL A 219 12.65 -5.93 -24.17
N PRO A 220 13.45 -5.55 -25.20
CA PRO A 220 13.28 -6.06 -26.55
C PRO A 220 13.58 -7.57 -26.61
N VAL A 221 12.78 -8.32 -27.37
CA VAL A 221 13.12 -9.69 -27.73
C VAL A 221 14.29 -9.64 -28.70
N ASP A 222 15.47 -10.10 -28.30
CA ASP A 222 16.73 -9.88 -29.02
C ASP A 222 16.79 -10.55 -30.40
N PHE A 223 16.05 -11.65 -30.62
CA PHE A 223 15.94 -12.35 -31.91
C PHE A 223 14.71 -11.94 -32.73
N ASP A 224 13.80 -11.09 -32.17
CA ASP A 224 12.63 -10.53 -32.85
C ASP A 224 12.32 -9.12 -32.29
N PRO A 225 13.10 -8.09 -32.71
CA PRO A 225 13.06 -6.76 -32.10
C PRO A 225 11.75 -5.99 -32.26
N GLY A 226 10.79 -6.54 -33.05
CA GLY A 226 9.41 -5.99 -33.12
C GLY A 226 8.58 -6.29 -31.89
N HIS A 227 9.05 -7.15 -31.00
CA HIS A 227 8.38 -7.54 -29.76
C HIS A 227 9.15 -7.05 -28.53
N VAL A 228 8.43 -6.65 -27.50
CA VAL A 228 8.96 -6.48 -26.14
C VAL A 228 8.48 -7.60 -25.24
N VAL A 229 9.34 -8.02 -24.32
CA VAL A 229 9.02 -9.06 -23.33
C VAL A 229 7.89 -8.60 -22.43
N TYR A 230 6.98 -9.50 -22.12
CA TYR A 230 5.87 -9.26 -21.20
C TYR A 230 6.37 -8.86 -19.80
N VAL A 231 5.78 -7.82 -19.25
CA VAL A 231 6.19 -7.21 -18.00
C VAL A 231 6.37 -8.20 -16.84
N TRP A 232 5.57 -9.27 -16.75
CA TRP A 232 5.69 -10.24 -15.67
C TRP A 232 6.85 -11.22 -15.81
N ILE A 233 7.37 -11.52 -17.02
CA ILE A 233 8.66 -12.23 -17.15
C ILE A 233 9.77 -11.31 -16.66
N ASP A 234 9.78 -10.07 -17.13
CA ASP A 234 10.70 -9.03 -16.73
C ASP A 234 10.69 -8.86 -15.21
N ALA A 235 9.50 -8.58 -14.64
CA ALA A 235 9.34 -8.34 -13.23
C ALA A 235 9.72 -9.54 -12.33
N LEU A 236 9.31 -10.78 -12.67
CA LEU A 236 9.49 -11.92 -11.76
C LEU A 236 10.95 -12.41 -11.67
N PHE A 237 11.71 -12.34 -12.77
CA PHE A 237 13.12 -12.74 -12.72
C PHE A 237 14.03 -11.75 -11.99
N ASN A 238 13.53 -10.58 -11.56
CA ASN A 238 14.28 -9.67 -10.72
C ASN A 238 14.87 -10.35 -9.48
N TYR A 239 14.13 -11.28 -8.89
CA TYR A 239 14.51 -12.00 -7.67
C TYR A 239 15.79 -12.83 -7.84
N MET A 240 16.12 -13.21 -9.05
CA MET A 240 17.33 -13.98 -9.37
C MET A 240 18.41 -13.11 -10.03
N THR A 241 18.02 -12.23 -10.96
CA THR A 241 18.98 -11.35 -11.64
C THR A 241 19.69 -10.42 -10.66
N ALA A 242 18.98 -9.95 -9.61
CA ALA A 242 19.57 -9.20 -8.53
C ALA A 242 20.64 -9.99 -7.73
N LEU A 243 20.70 -11.31 -7.86
CA LEU A 243 21.73 -12.16 -7.24
C LEU A 243 22.83 -12.59 -8.23
N GLY A 244 22.72 -12.24 -9.52
CA GLY A 244 23.69 -12.59 -10.56
C GLY A 244 23.23 -13.67 -11.53
N PHE A 245 21.94 -14.04 -11.54
CA PHE A 245 21.44 -14.97 -12.53
C PHE A 245 21.51 -14.37 -13.95
N GLU A 246 22.18 -15.07 -14.87
CA GLU A 246 22.42 -14.67 -16.27
C GLU A 246 23.15 -13.34 -16.47
N ASN A 247 23.86 -12.86 -15.43
CA ASN A 247 24.69 -11.66 -15.49
C ASN A 247 25.91 -11.77 -14.58
N ASP A 248 26.93 -10.90 -14.82
CA ASP A 248 28.16 -10.84 -14.06
C ASP A 248 28.21 -9.68 -13.06
N LYS A 249 27.08 -9.01 -12.82
CA LYS A 249 27.00 -7.88 -11.89
C LYS A 249 27.13 -8.33 -10.43
N TYR A 250 26.51 -9.46 -10.10
CA TYR A 250 26.51 -10.05 -8.78
C TYR A 250 26.87 -11.53 -8.84
N HIS A 251 27.30 -12.10 -7.71
CA HIS A 251 27.74 -13.51 -7.62
C HIS A 251 27.17 -14.19 -6.37
N ASP A 252 25.97 -13.78 -5.96
CA ASP A 252 25.34 -14.19 -4.70
C ASP A 252 24.27 -15.28 -4.90
N LEU A 253 24.02 -15.73 -6.14
CA LEU A 253 22.93 -16.65 -6.46
C LEU A 253 23.03 -17.96 -5.66
N GLU A 254 24.17 -18.62 -5.69
CA GLU A 254 24.39 -19.89 -4.98
C GLU A 254 24.27 -19.76 -3.46
N LYS A 255 24.53 -18.55 -2.93
CA LYS A 255 24.48 -18.27 -1.50
C LYS A 255 23.07 -18.09 -1.00
N TYR A 256 22.21 -17.39 -1.73
CA TYR A 256 20.91 -16.96 -1.25
C TYR A 256 19.71 -17.61 -1.95
N TRP A 257 19.86 -18.06 -3.22
CA TRP A 257 18.76 -18.74 -3.88
C TRP A 257 18.68 -20.23 -3.48
N PRO A 258 17.49 -20.80 -3.24
CA PRO A 258 16.16 -20.22 -3.40
C PRO A 258 15.76 -19.28 -2.25
N ALA A 259 14.95 -18.26 -2.59
CA ALA A 259 14.41 -17.33 -1.61
C ALA A 259 13.64 -18.06 -0.50
N ASP A 260 13.82 -17.59 0.75
CA ASP A 260 13.08 -18.14 1.91
C ASP A 260 11.62 -17.69 1.87
N VAL A 261 11.37 -16.43 1.49
CA VAL A 261 10.01 -15.93 1.33
C VAL A 261 9.92 -14.73 0.39
N HIS A 262 8.89 -14.74 -0.46
CA HIS A 262 8.39 -13.57 -1.17
C HIS A 262 7.16 -13.04 -0.45
N PHE A 263 7.22 -11.83 0.12
CA PHE A 263 6.04 -11.12 0.60
C PHE A 263 5.40 -10.36 -0.55
N VAL A 264 4.11 -10.58 -0.80
CA VAL A 264 3.40 -9.97 -1.91
C VAL A 264 1.98 -9.56 -1.51
N GLY A 265 1.45 -8.50 -2.11
CA GLY A 265 0.04 -8.17 -1.96
C GLY A 265 -0.86 -9.24 -2.59
N LYS A 266 -2.04 -9.43 -2.04
CA LYS A 266 -2.98 -10.46 -2.52
C LYS A 266 -3.35 -10.33 -4.00
N GLU A 267 -3.26 -9.13 -4.58
CA GLU A 267 -3.56 -8.83 -5.99
C GLU A 267 -2.57 -9.46 -6.97
N ILE A 268 -1.35 -9.76 -6.53
CA ILE A 268 -0.30 -10.33 -7.37
C ILE A 268 0.09 -11.76 -6.95
N VAL A 269 -0.66 -12.38 -6.05
CA VAL A 269 -0.44 -13.77 -5.63
C VAL A 269 -0.46 -14.72 -6.81
N ARG A 270 -1.38 -14.54 -7.79
CA ARG A 270 -1.44 -15.39 -8.99
C ARG A 270 -0.11 -15.44 -9.75
N PHE A 271 0.53 -14.29 -9.92
CA PHE A 271 1.81 -14.20 -10.64
C PHE A 271 2.93 -14.90 -9.88
N HIS A 272 2.97 -14.80 -8.57
CA HIS A 272 4.02 -15.37 -7.73
C HIS A 272 3.81 -16.85 -7.36
N SER A 273 2.56 -17.32 -7.37
CA SER A 273 2.26 -18.69 -6.95
C SER A 273 1.91 -19.65 -8.09
N ILE A 274 1.57 -19.12 -9.28
CA ILE A 274 1.25 -19.93 -10.47
C ILE A 274 2.29 -19.69 -11.56
N ILE A 275 2.46 -18.43 -12.01
CA ILE A 275 3.28 -18.10 -13.18
C ILE A 275 4.77 -18.25 -12.84
N TRP A 276 5.22 -17.65 -11.74
CA TRP A 276 6.61 -17.70 -11.32
C TRP A 276 7.16 -19.12 -11.14
N PRO A 277 6.52 -20.01 -10.36
CA PRO A 277 7.00 -21.38 -10.27
C PRO A 277 6.96 -22.14 -11.60
N ALA A 278 5.97 -21.90 -12.48
CA ALA A 278 5.92 -22.51 -13.79
C ALA A 278 7.11 -22.09 -14.68
N MET A 279 7.49 -20.81 -14.66
CA MET A 279 8.66 -20.29 -15.38
C MET A 279 9.97 -20.89 -14.83
N LEU A 280 10.11 -21.00 -13.51
CA LEU A 280 11.26 -21.66 -12.90
C LEU A 280 11.34 -23.15 -13.28
N MET A 281 10.20 -23.85 -13.28
CA MET A 281 10.10 -25.23 -13.69
C MET A 281 10.48 -25.44 -15.16
N SER A 282 10.23 -24.45 -16.04
CA SER A 282 10.60 -24.53 -17.47
C SER A 282 12.11 -24.41 -17.69
N LEU A 283 12.82 -23.87 -16.74
CA LEU A 283 14.27 -23.69 -16.75
C LEU A 283 14.99 -24.68 -15.80
N ASP A 284 14.27 -25.65 -15.24
CA ASP A 284 14.76 -26.59 -14.23
C ASP A 284 15.46 -25.91 -13.02
N LEU A 285 14.95 -24.75 -12.62
CA LEU A 285 15.49 -23.96 -11.51
C LEU A 285 14.79 -24.30 -10.19
N PRO A 286 15.50 -24.21 -9.05
CA PRO A 286 14.89 -24.35 -7.72
C PRO A 286 13.78 -23.31 -7.48
N LEU A 287 12.69 -23.75 -6.83
CA LEU A 287 11.58 -22.85 -6.49
C LEU A 287 11.87 -22.12 -5.17
N PRO A 288 11.36 -20.88 -4.98
CA PRO A 288 11.37 -20.25 -3.67
C PRO A 288 10.66 -21.14 -2.64
N LYS A 289 11.07 -21.03 -1.38
CA LYS A 289 10.52 -21.88 -0.32
C LYS A 289 9.08 -21.49 0.04
N LYS A 290 8.76 -20.19 -0.02
CA LYS A 290 7.44 -19.67 0.35
C LYS A 290 7.06 -18.39 -0.40
N VAL A 291 5.77 -18.28 -0.70
CA VAL A 291 5.08 -17.04 -1.09
C VAL A 291 4.03 -16.73 -0.02
N TYR A 292 4.07 -15.52 0.53
CA TYR A 292 3.07 -15.07 1.49
C TYR A 292 2.26 -13.90 0.93
N GLY A 293 0.96 -14.15 0.70
CA GLY A 293 0.03 -13.16 0.15
C GLY A 293 -0.67 -12.36 1.24
N HIS A 294 -0.14 -11.16 1.56
CA HIS A 294 -0.73 -10.32 2.59
C HIS A 294 -2.00 -9.59 2.12
N GLY A 295 -2.83 -9.16 3.08
CA GLY A 295 -4.03 -8.38 2.82
C GLY A 295 -3.75 -6.92 2.46
N TRP A 296 -4.78 -6.21 2.01
CA TRP A 296 -4.69 -4.78 1.73
C TRP A 296 -4.91 -3.93 2.97
N LEU A 297 -4.30 -2.76 2.98
CA LEU A 297 -4.82 -1.65 3.76
C LEU A 297 -5.90 -0.95 2.94
N VAL A 298 -7.12 -0.95 3.46
CA VAL A 298 -8.29 -0.29 2.87
C VAL A 298 -8.68 0.93 3.70
N MET A 299 -9.37 1.88 3.09
CA MET A 299 -9.95 3.04 3.78
C MET A 299 -11.45 3.07 3.48
N ASP A 300 -12.27 3.22 4.50
CA ASP A 300 -13.75 3.20 4.39
C ASP A 300 -14.30 1.99 3.62
N GLY A 301 -13.69 0.81 3.86
CA GLY A 301 -14.08 -0.45 3.23
C GLY A 301 -13.70 -0.58 1.73
N GLY A 302 -12.93 0.38 1.18
CA GLY A 302 -12.52 0.40 -0.22
C GLY A 302 -11.00 0.45 -0.42
N LYS A 303 -10.53 -0.01 -1.59
CA LYS A 303 -9.12 0.08 -1.99
C LYS A 303 -8.70 1.55 -2.10
N MET A 304 -7.54 1.89 -1.53
CA MET A 304 -6.93 3.20 -1.73
C MET A 304 -6.60 3.44 -3.19
N SER A 305 -7.02 4.60 -3.73
CA SER A 305 -6.77 4.99 -5.11
C SER A 305 -6.56 6.49 -5.21
N LYS A 306 -5.54 6.92 -5.97
CA LYS A 306 -5.29 8.34 -6.21
C LYS A 306 -6.44 9.05 -6.92
N SER A 307 -7.13 8.34 -7.83
CA SER A 307 -8.29 8.89 -8.53
C SER A 307 -9.48 9.15 -7.61
N LYS A 308 -9.57 8.43 -6.48
CA LYS A 308 -10.58 8.66 -5.43
C LYS A 308 -10.14 9.68 -4.38
N GLY A 309 -8.88 10.12 -4.40
CA GLY A 309 -8.32 11.03 -3.42
C GLY A 309 -8.18 10.46 -2.00
N ASN A 310 -8.37 9.15 -1.81
CA ASN A 310 -8.32 8.48 -0.51
C ASN A 310 -6.95 7.82 -0.22
N VAL A 311 -5.88 8.34 -0.80
CA VAL A 311 -4.52 7.82 -0.58
C VAL A 311 -3.87 8.51 0.61
N VAL A 312 -3.37 7.70 1.54
CA VAL A 312 -2.62 8.17 2.71
C VAL A 312 -1.13 8.27 2.37
N ASP A 313 -0.58 9.47 2.55
CA ASP A 313 0.83 9.76 2.31
C ASP A 313 1.69 9.37 3.53
N PRO A 314 2.61 8.39 3.39
CA PRO A 314 3.48 7.97 4.48
C PRO A 314 4.44 9.07 4.97
N TYR A 315 4.83 10.03 4.11
CA TYR A 315 5.65 11.17 4.53
C TYR A 315 4.94 12.02 5.57
N VAL A 316 3.68 12.35 5.33
CA VAL A 316 2.85 13.15 6.25
C VAL A 316 2.72 12.46 7.60
N LEU A 317 2.45 11.14 7.59
CA LEU A 317 2.30 10.39 8.84
C LEU A 317 3.63 10.27 9.60
N ALA A 318 4.74 10.02 8.90
CA ALA A 318 6.07 9.93 9.51
C ALA A 318 6.52 11.26 10.12
N GLU A 319 6.25 12.40 9.45
CA GLU A 319 6.54 13.74 9.98
C GLU A 319 5.70 14.08 11.23
N MET A 320 4.43 13.68 11.26
CA MET A 320 3.51 13.99 12.37
C MET A 320 3.70 13.10 13.59
N PHE A 321 3.96 11.83 13.38
CA PHE A 321 3.90 10.82 14.46
C PHE A 321 5.24 10.12 14.72
N GLY A 322 6.23 10.31 13.86
CA GLY A 322 7.50 9.59 13.89
C GLY A 322 7.47 8.26 13.13
N VAL A 323 8.63 7.91 12.60
CA VAL A 323 8.79 6.71 11.74
C VAL A 323 8.49 5.44 12.50
N ASP A 324 9.06 5.26 13.69
CA ASP A 324 8.89 4.05 14.49
C ASP A 324 7.45 3.84 14.95
N ALA A 325 6.73 4.92 15.29
CA ALA A 325 5.31 4.83 15.63
C ALA A 325 4.47 4.38 14.43
N LEU A 326 4.79 4.85 13.23
CA LEU A 326 4.12 4.42 12.00
C LEU A 326 4.45 2.95 11.66
N ARG A 327 5.72 2.53 11.75
CA ARG A 327 6.15 1.13 11.54
C ARG A 327 5.44 0.19 12.52
N PHE A 328 5.40 0.55 13.78
CA PHE A 328 4.69 -0.19 14.83
C PHE A 328 3.20 -0.31 14.53
N PHE A 329 2.53 0.79 14.25
CA PHE A 329 1.10 0.80 13.92
C PHE A 329 0.76 -0.15 12.77
N LEU A 330 1.53 -0.12 11.68
CA LEU A 330 1.28 -0.94 10.50
C LEU A 330 1.28 -2.44 10.83
N LEU A 331 2.18 -2.89 11.71
CA LEU A 331 2.34 -4.31 12.03
C LEU A 331 1.62 -4.75 13.31
N ARG A 332 1.20 -3.77 14.14
CA ARG A 332 0.48 -3.99 15.39
C ARG A 332 -1.02 -4.13 15.21
N THR A 333 -1.57 -3.39 14.27
CA THR A 333 -3.01 -3.15 14.21
C THR A 333 -3.75 -4.17 13.35
N PHE A 334 -3.10 -4.70 12.31
CA PHE A 334 -3.75 -5.55 11.32
C PHE A 334 -3.12 -6.93 11.25
N PRO A 335 -3.94 -8.02 11.17
CA PRO A 335 -3.43 -9.35 10.83
C PRO A 335 -2.82 -9.33 9.42
N PHE A 336 -1.55 -9.69 9.27
CA PHE A 336 -0.82 -9.55 8.01
C PHE A 336 -1.45 -10.30 6.83
N GLY A 337 -2.07 -11.45 7.06
CA GLY A 337 -2.75 -12.26 6.03
C GLY A 337 -4.16 -11.79 5.63
N SER A 338 -4.71 -10.75 6.26
CA SER A 338 -6.08 -10.25 6.06
C SER A 338 -6.10 -8.77 5.76
N ASP A 339 -7.19 -8.27 5.15
CA ASP A 339 -7.36 -6.84 4.92
C ASP A 339 -7.51 -6.09 6.24
N GLY A 340 -6.89 -4.91 6.31
CA GLY A 340 -6.97 -4.01 7.45
C GLY A 340 -7.63 -2.67 7.08
N ASN A 341 -8.58 -2.22 7.88
CA ASN A 341 -9.21 -0.92 7.66
C ASN A 341 -8.43 0.17 8.40
N PHE A 342 -7.73 1.00 7.64
CA PHE A 342 -6.96 2.13 8.15
C PHE A 342 -7.89 3.28 8.50
N SER A 343 -7.66 3.90 9.67
CA SER A 343 -8.18 5.24 9.97
C SER A 343 -7.16 6.06 10.77
N ASN A 344 -7.25 7.37 10.68
CA ASN A 344 -6.39 8.28 11.42
C ASN A 344 -6.62 8.16 12.94
N GLU A 345 -7.86 7.96 13.35
CA GLU A 345 -8.24 7.75 14.76
C GLU A 345 -7.59 6.47 15.30
N LEU A 346 -7.60 5.40 14.52
CA LEU A 346 -7.00 4.12 14.91
C LEU A 346 -5.48 4.26 15.09
N LEU A 347 -4.81 4.99 14.19
CA LEU A 347 -3.38 5.30 14.30
C LEU A 347 -3.08 6.07 15.59
N ILE A 348 -3.79 7.16 15.83
CA ILE A 348 -3.59 8.00 17.02
C ILE A 348 -3.88 7.23 18.30
N ASN A 349 -4.96 6.44 18.34
CA ASN A 349 -5.31 5.61 19.48
C ASN A 349 -4.24 4.55 19.77
N THR A 350 -3.73 3.86 18.75
CA THR A 350 -2.65 2.88 18.91
C THR A 350 -1.39 3.53 19.48
N ILE A 351 -0.99 4.70 18.96
CA ILE A 351 0.15 5.45 19.49
C ILE A 351 -0.08 5.85 20.96
N ASN A 352 -1.24 6.39 21.28
CA ASN A 352 -1.52 6.88 22.62
C ASN A 352 -1.66 5.76 23.66
N ILE A 353 -2.28 4.64 23.29
CA ILE A 353 -2.52 3.52 24.20
C ILE A 353 -1.27 2.67 24.34
N ASP A 354 -0.80 2.08 23.23
CA ASP A 354 0.27 1.09 23.29
C ASP A 354 1.64 1.76 23.51
N LEU A 355 1.96 2.80 22.73
CA LEU A 355 3.30 3.39 22.79
C LEU A 355 3.43 4.42 23.90
N ALA A 356 2.52 5.39 24.03
CA ALA A 356 2.66 6.43 25.04
C ALA A 356 2.28 5.94 26.45
N ASN A 357 1.09 5.33 26.61
CA ASN A 357 0.61 4.94 27.93
C ASN A 357 1.23 3.63 28.44
N ASP A 358 1.35 2.60 27.60
CA ASP A 358 1.88 1.32 28.07
C ASP A 358 3.42 1.32 28.09
N LEU A 359 4.08 1.40 26.92
CA LEU A 359 5.55 1.31 26.83
C LEU A 359 6.26 2.58 27.34
N GLY A 360 5.91 3.74 26.82
CA GLY A 360 6.57 5.00 27.14
C GLY A 360 6.44 5.37 28.60
N ASN A 361 5.25 5.18 29.18
CA ASN A 361 5.00 5.41 30.59
C ASN A 361 5.77 4.41 31.50
N LEU A 362 5.84 3.13 31.10
CA LEU A 362 6.64 2.13 31.84
C LEU A 362 8.09 2.54 31.92
N VAL A 363 8.72 2.91 30.78
CA VAL A 363 10.12 3.35 30.73
C VAL A 363 10.31 4.61 31.57
N SER A 364 9.50 5.65 31.35
CA SER A 364 9.65 6.94 32.05
C SER A 364 9.42 6.84 33.56
N ARG A 365 8.39 6.09 34.00
CA ARG A 365 8.12 5.87 35.43
C ARG A 365 9.27 5.08 36.09
N THR A 366 9.75 4.02 35.43
CA THR A 366 10.82 3.18 36.00
C THR A 366 12.11 3.97 36.16
N THR A 367 12.57 4.66 35.11
CA THR A 367 13.80 5.46 35.16
C THR A 367 13.68 6.60 36.18
N ALA A 368 12.54 7.30 36.21
CA ALA A 368 12.29 8.37 37.19
C ALA A 368 12.28 7.87 38.65
N MET A 369 11.76 6.66 38.91
CA MET A 369 11.80 6.06 40.26
C MET A 369 13.21 5.64 40.65
N VAL A 370 14.00 5.08 39.73
CA VAL A 370 15.42 4.77 40.00
C VAL A 370 16.21 6.05 40.30
N GLU A 371 16.00 7.11 39.52
CA GLU A 371 16.62 8.41 39.75
C GLU A 371 16.23 8.98 41.13
N LYS A 372 14.94 9.00 41.42
CA LYS A 372 14.39 9.57 42.66
C LYS A 372 14.83 8.84 43.93
N TYR A 373 14.85 7.48 43.90
CA TYR A 373 15.06 6.66 45.10
C TYR A 373 16.48 6.17 45.29
N PHE A 374 17.27 6.15 44.20
CA PHE A 374 18.66 5.61 44.21
C PHE A 374 19.68 6.57 43.57
N GLY A 375 19.29 7.81 43.21
CA GLY A 375 20.21 8.75 42.57
C GLY A 375 20.70 8.29 41.20
N GLY A 376 19.85 7.53 40.47
CA GLY A 376 20.12 7.02 39.13
C GLY A 376 20.83 5.67 39.07
N THR A 377 21.35 5.14 40.19
CA THR A 377 22.12 3.88 40.19
C THR A 377 21.54 2.87 41.16
N LEU A 378 21.06 1.75 40.67
CA LEU A 378 20.59 0.65 41.51
C LEU A 378 21.76 -0.09 42.17
N PRO A 379 21.69 -0.32 43.50
CA PRO A 379 22.69 -1.13 44.20
C PRO A 379 22.54 -2.62 43.88
N GLU A 380 23.55 -3.42 44.20
CA GLU A 380 23.54 -4.88 44.00
C GLU A 380 22.57 -5.61 44.94
N THR A 381 22.34 -5.08 46.17
CA THR A 381 21.55 -5.74 47.20
C THR A 381 20.06 -5.83 46.78
N ARG A 382 19.52 -7.06 46.81
CA ARG A 382 18.15 -7.39 46.39
C ARG A 382 17.40 -8.20 47.46
N ALA A 383 16.08 -8.06 47.50
CA ALA A 383 15.19 -8.90 48.29
C ALA A 383 13.96 -9.28 47.46
N ALA A 384 13.68 -10.59 47.37
CA ALA A 384 12.52 -11.10 46.64
C ALA A 384 11.19 -10.73 47.33
N GLY A 385 10.10 -10.79 46.58
CA GLY A 385 8.75 -10.50 47.06
C GLY A 385 7.64 -11.22 46.30
N GLU A 386 6.42 -11.13 46.83
CA GLU A 386 5.26 -11.93 46.45
C GLU A 386 4.93 -11.91 44.94
N PHE A 387 5.05 -10.75 44.27
CA PHE A 387 4.61 -10.60 42.88
C PHE A 387 5.72 -10.85 41.84
N ASP A 388 6.97 -11.10 42.28
CA ASP A 388 8.13 -11.20 41.38
C ASP A 388 8.00 -12.37 40.43
N GLU A 389 7.68 -13.57 40.96
CA GLU A 389 7.63 -14.80 40.18
C GLU A 389 6.64 -14.72 39.02
N SER A 390 5.50 -14.08 39.22
CA SER A 390 4.48 -13.94 38.17
C SER A 390 4.92 -13.05 37.01
N LEU A 391 5.76 -12.05 37.26
CA LEU A 391 6.37 -11.20 36.22
C LEU A 391 7.53 -11.94 35.55
N ILE A 392 8.45 -12.47 36.35
CA ILE A 392 9.67 -13.13 35.88
C ILE A 392 9.33 -14.34 35.00
N SER A 393 8.42 -15.21 35.44
CA SER A 393 7.99 -16.39 34.69
C SER A 393 7.35 -16.02 33.34
N LEU A 394 6.48 -14.98 33.31
CA LEU A 394 5.86 -14.52 32.07
C LEU A 394 6.91 -13.98 31.08
N VAL A 395 7.85 -13.17 31.56
CA VAL A 395 8.86 -12.52 30.70
C VAL A 395 9.94 -13.49 30.26
N SER A 396 10.36 -14.43 31.11
CA SER A 396 11.37 -15.43 30.76
C SER A 396 10.96 -16.33 29.59
N GLY A 397 9.67 -16.62 29.42
CA GLY A 397 9.15 -17.38 28.27
C GLY A 397 8.76 -16.52 27.05
N LEU A 398 8.98 -15.21 27.10
CA LEU A 398 8.49 -14.29 26.07
C LEU A 398 9.14 -14.54 24.72
N ARG A 399 10.46 -14.70 24.66
CA ARG A 399 11.20 -14.89 23.41
C ARG A 399 10.65 -16.07 22.59
N ASP A 400 10.42 -17.22 23.24
CA ASP A 400 9.97 -18.43 22.54
C ASP A 400 8.52 -18.26 22.01
N ARG A 401 7.65 -17.59 22.78
CA ARG A 401 6.29 -17.27 22.33
C ARG A 401 6.28 -16.27 21.17
N TYR A 402 7.14 -15.27 21.24
CA TYR A 402 7.34 -14.28 20.17
C TYR A 402 7.88 -14.96 18.90
N GLU A 403 8.92 -15.78 19.01
CA GLU A 403 9.50 -16.52 17.89
C GLU A 403 8.46 -17.40 17.19
N ALA A 404 7.63 -18.12 17.94
CA ALA A 404 6.57 -18.96 17.40
C ALA A 404 5.54 -18.20 16.55
N GLN A 405 5.36 -16.90 16.78
CA GLN A 405 4.50 -16.04 15.97
C GLN A 405 5.25 -15.46 14.77
N MET A 406 6.49 -14.99 14.98
CA MET A 406 7.31 -14.40 13.91
C MET A 406 7.58 -15.41 12.78
N GLU A 407 7.88 -16.66 13.11
CA GLU A 407 8.11 -17.75 12.13
C GLU A 407 6.85 -18.05 11.26
N LYS A 408 5.68 -17.62 11.71
CA LYS A 408 4.41 -17.71 10.97
C LYS A 408 3.99 -16.39 10.33
N PHE A 409 4.85 -15.37 10.35
CA PHE A 409 4.57 -14.02 9.88
C PHE A 409 3.37 -13.34 10.56
N GLN A 410 3.09 -13.74 11.81
CA GLN A 410 2.00 -13.19 12.62
C GLN A 410 2.52 -12.04 13.49
N PHE A 411 2.91 -10.95 12.85
CA PHE A 411 3.53 -9.79 13.51
C PHE A 411 2.66 -9.20 14.63
N GLN A 412 1.36 -9.06 14.39
CA GLN A 412 0.42 -8.58 15.40
C GLN A 412 0.46 -9.45 16.66
N ASN A 413 0.38 -10.77 16.50
CA ASN A 413 0.40 -11.71 17.63
C ASN A 413 1.75 -11.70 18.35
N ALA A 414 2.87 -11.55 17.62
CA ALA A 414 4.18 -11.40 18.22
C ALA A 414 4.27 -10.16 19.12
N LEU A 415 3.75 -9.03 18.64
CA LEU A 415 3.65 -7.79 19.40
C LEU A 415 2.68 -7.91 20.58
N ASP A 416 1.57 -8.67 20.45
CA ASP A 416 0.67 -8.97 21.57
C ASP A 416 1.40 -9.67 22.72
N GLU A 417 2.28 -10.62 22.43
CA GLU A 417 3.06 -11.30 23.48
C GLU A 417 3.98 -10.32 24.21
N VAL A 418 4.62 -9.38 23.51
CA VAL A 418 5.45 -8.34 24.11
C VAL A 418 4.61 -7.41 24.99
N PHE A 419 3.46 -6.95 24.48
CA PHE A 419 2.61 -6.01 25.20
C PHE A 419 1.91 -6.61 26.42
N LYS A 420 1.64 -7.92 26.42
CA LYS A 420 1.22 -8.65 27.63
C LYS A 420 2.25 -8.51 28.77
N CYS A 421 3.54 -8.59 28.45
CA CYS A 421 4.61 -8.43 29.44
C CYS A 421 4.74 -6.96 29.90
N ILE A 422 4.62 -5.99 29.01
CA ILE A 422 4.62 -4.56 29.32
C ILE A 422 3.44 -4.22 30.26
N GLN A 423 2.23 -4.68 29.95
CA GLN A 423 1.06 -4.47 30.76
C GLN A 423 1.15 -5.16 32.12
N ARG A 424 1.74 -6.37 32.18
CA ARG A 424 2.04 -7.05 33.45
C ARG A 424 3.03 -6.25 34.30
N ALA A 425 4.05 -5.63 33.68
CA ALA A 425 5.01 -4.78 34.38
C ALA A 425 4.36 -3.50 34.92
N ASN A 426 3.48 -2.87 34.16
CA ASN A 426 2.70 -1.72 34.65
C ASN A 426 1.84 -2.11 35.87
N LYS A 427 1.15 -3.26 35.81
CA LYS A 427 0.38 -3.78 36.95
C LYS A 427 1.28 -4.12 38.15
N TYR A 428 2.48 -4.65 37.92
CA TYR A 428 3.46 -4.96 38.96
C TYR A 428 3.90 -3.72 39.74
N ILE A 429 4.02 -2.54 39.08
CA ILE A 429 4.26 -1.27 39.77
C ILE A 429 3.16 -0.96 40.76
N ASP A 430 1.90 -1.15 40.37
CA ASP A 430 0.75 -0.84 41.20
C ASP A 430 0.60 -1.84 42.37
N GLU A 431 0.91 -3.11 42.17
CA GLU A 431 0.89 -4.17 43.21
C GLU A 431 2.02 -4.01 44.23
N THR A 432 3.22 -3.64 43.78
CA THR A 432 4.40 -3.51 44.64
C THR A 432 4.50 -2.17 45.33
N MET A 433 3.74 -1.15 44.88
CA MET A 433 3.70 0.20 45.43
C MET A 433 5.09 0.77 45.80
N PRO A 434 6.00 0.98 44.81
CA PRO A 434 7.39 1.44 45.08
C PRO A 434 7.47 2.71 45.93
N TRP A 435 6.48 3.62 45.78
CA TRP A 435 6.38 4.84 46.57
C TRP A 435 6.10 4.59 48.04
N SER A 436 5.52 3.44 48.38
CA SER A 436 5.33 3.01 49.76
C SER A 436 6.58 2.36 50.33
N LEU A 437 7.23 1.48 49.54
CA LEU A 437 8.49 0.86 49.94
C LEU A 437 9.60 1.90 50.19
N ALA A 438 9.61 3.00 49.45
CA ALA A 438 10.62 4.05 49.55
C ALA A 438 10.51 4.88 50.87
N LYS A 439 9.45 4.71 51.68
CA LYS A 439 9.30 5.43 52.96
C LYS A 439 10.14 4.88 54.09
N ASP A 440 10.62 3.63 53.96
CA ASP A 440 11.39 2.96 55.01
C ASP A 440 12.70 2.42 54.39
N GLU A 441 13.83 2.80 54.97
CA GLU A 441 15.16 2.36 54.57
C GLU A 441 15.32 0.83 54.63
N ALA A 442 14.63 0.15 55.55
CA ALA A 442 14.66 -1.32 55.62
C ALA A 442 14.09 -1.98 54.36
N ASN A 443 13.23 -1.31 53.62
CA ASN A 443 12.65 -1.80 52.37
C ASN A 443 13.49 -1.48 51.13
N LYS A 444 14.63 -0.81 51.24
CA LYS A 444 15.49 -0.48 50.08
C LYS A 444 15.91 -1.68 49.26
N PRO A 445 16.32 -2.84 49.83
CA PRO A 445 16.63 -4.04 49.06
C PRO A 445 15.44 -4.54 48.24
N ARG A 446 14.23 -4.48 48.82
CA ARG A 446 12.99 -4.85 48.14
C ARG A 446 12.66 -3.87 47.00
N LEU A 447 12.75 -2.60 47.26
CA LEU A 447 12.55 -1.55 46.25
C LEU A 447 13.55 -1.70 45.09
N ALA A 448 14.81 -2.00 45.38
CA ALA A 448 15.83 -2.24 44.36
C ALA A 448 15.50 -3.49 43.51
N SER A 449 14.95 -4.55 44.09
CA SER A 449 14.44 -5.71 43.31
C SER A 449 13.30 -5.32 42.40
N VAL A 450 12.33 -4.54 42.88
CA VAL A 450 11.21 -4.07 42.05
C VAL A 450 11.72 -3.27 40.84
N MET A 451 12.64 -2.33 41.07
CA MET A 451 13.20 -1.52 39.97
C MET A 451 14.00 -2.38 38.99
N TYR A 452 14.80 -3.32 39.49
CA TYR A 452 15.56 -4.24 38.64
C TYR A 452 14.65 -5.10 37.77
N ASN A 453 13.60 -5.67 38.34
CA ASN A 453 12.64 -6.50 37.61
C ASN A 453 11.93 -5.70 36.51
N LEU A 454 11.61 -4.44 36.75
CA LEU A 454 11.05 -3.55 35.72
C LEU A 454 12.05 -3.26 34.60
N LEU A 455 13.30 -2.89 34.96
CA LEU A 455 14.36 -2.62 33.96
C LEU A 455 14.67 -3.87 33.11
N GLU A 456 14.73 -5.04 33.72
CA GLU A 456 14.98 -6.29 33.02
C GLU A 456 13.82 -6.67 32.08
N THR A 457 12.58 -6.44 32.52
CA THR A 457 11.40 -6.58 31.65
C THR A 457 11.47 -5.64 30.46
N ILE A 458 11.79 -4.35 30.70
CA ILE A 458 11.96 -3.34 29.62
C ILE A 458 13.04 -3.80 28.66
N ARG A 459 14.21 -4.26 29.15
CA ARG A 459 15.30 -4.74 28.30
C ARG A 459 14.85 -5.86 27.36
N ILE A 460 14.23 -6.91 27.91
CA ILE A 460 13.79 -8.07 27.11
C ILE A 460 12.74 -7.63 26.09
N CYS A 461 11.72 -6.87 26.51
CA CYS A 461 10.69 -6.37 25.60
C CYS A 461 11.31 -5.48 24.49
N THR A 462 12.23 -4.60 24.83
CA THR A 462 12.90 -3.70 23.87
C THR A 462 13.71 -4.48 22.84
N THR A 463 14.43 -5.54 23.25
CA THR A 463 15.16 -6.41 22.31
C THR A 463 14.22 -7.01 21.26
N LEU A 464 13.03 -7.44 21.65
CA LEU A 464 12.05 -8.03 20.73
C LEU A 464 11.28 -6.99 19.90
N LEU A 465 11.31 -5.72 20.31
CA LEU A 465 10.75 -4.60 19.56
C LEU A 465 11.71 -3.99 18.53
N LEU A 466 13.02 -4.29 18.60
CA LEU A 466 14.04 -3.80 17.65
C LEU A 466 13.65 -3.96 16.16
N PRO A 467 13.08 -5.09 15.71
CA PRO A 467 12.67 -5.25 14.33
C PRO A 467 11.62 -4.25 13.88
N PHE A 468 10.79 -3.77 14.79
CA PHE A 468 9.65 -2.90 14.53
C PHE A 468 9.98 -1.43 14.69
N MET A 469 10.74 -1.07 15.74
CA MET A 469 11.00 0.30 16.18
C MET A 469 12.49 0.52 16.52
N PRO A 470 13.41 0.38 15.53
CA PRO A 470 14.83 0.36 15.79
C PRO A 470 15.34 1.61 16.54
N ASP A 471 14.97 2.82 16.09
CA ASP A 471 15.48 4.07 16.64
C ASP A 471 14.95 4.35 18.06
N SER A 472 13.70 3.98 18.32
CA SER A 472 13.09 4.11 19.65
C SER A 472 13.65 3.11 20.65
N CYS A 473 13.96 1.89 20.21
CA CYS A 473 14.58 0.87 21.04
C CYS A 473 16.00 1.28 21.48
N GLU A 474 16.80 1.87 20.60
CA GLU A 474 18.12 2.41 20.95
C GLU A 474 18.03 3.47 22.07
N LYS A 475 17.03 4.37 21.98
CA LYS A 475 16.78 5.37 23.02
C LYS A 475 16.35 4.72 24.34
N ILE A 476 15.51 3.68 24.30
CA ILE A 476 15.10 2.96 25.51
C ILE A 476 16.30 2.27 26.16
N PHE A 477 17.14 1.55 25.41
CA PHE A 477 18.34 0.91 25.92
C PHE A 477 19.28 1.91 26.59
N ALA A 478 19.51 3.05 25.94
CA ALA A 478 20.32 4.13 26.53
C ALA A 478 19.73 4.63 27.86
N GLN A 479 18.41 4.80 27.95
CA GLN A 479 17.74 5.28 29.17
C GLN A 479 17.81 4.27 30.33
N ILE A 480 17.69 2.97 30.05
CA ILE A 480 17.75 1.94 31.08
C ILE A 480 19.18 1.48 31.42
N GLY A 481 20.20 2.05 30.78
CA GLY A 481 21.60 1.70 31.03
C GLY A 481 21.97 0.30 30.53
N ALA A 482 21.29 -0.21 29.50
CA ALA A 482 21.68 -1.45 28.83
C ALA A 482 22.88 -1.21 27.92
N ASN A 483 23.64 -2.25 27.66
CA ASN A 483 24.77 -2.23 26.72
C ASN A 483 24.60 -3.32 25.65
N ALA A 484 25.40 -3.27 24.61
CA ALA A 484 25.31 -4.16 23.45
C ALA A 484 25.34 -5.67 23.82
N ASP A 485 25.99 -6.07 24.92
CA ASP A 485 26.08 -7.47 25.33
C ASP A 485 24.73 -8.04 25.79
N VAL A 486 23.82 -7.18 26.26
CA VAL A 486 22.51 -7.57 26.80
C VAL A 486 21.34 -7.23 25.87
N GLU A 487 21.60 -6.59 24.72
CA GLU A 487 20.63 -6.22 23.69
C GLU A 487 20.46 -7.32 22.62
N THR A 488 21.08 -8.47 22.81
CA THR A 488 21.14 -9.55 21.83
C THR A 488 19.94 -10.50 21.93
N TRP A 489 19.68 -11.21 20.83
CA TRP A 489 18.65 -12.26 20.77
C TRP A 489 18.80 -13.31 21.87
N ASP A 490 20.04 -13.78 22.11
CA ASP A 490 20.34 -14.79 23.13
C ASP A 490 20.15 -14.23 24.53
N ALA A 491 20.50 -12.98 24.76
CA ALA A 491 20.25 -12.32 26.05
C ALA A 491 18.77 -12.14 26.35
N ALA A 492 17.90 -11.99 25.34
CA ALA A 492 16.45 -11.90 25.53
C ALA A 492 15.81 -13.19 26.06
N ALA A 493 16.47 -14.32 25.92
CA ALA A 493 16.01 -15.61 26.48
C ALA A 493 16.28 -15.76 27.97
N VAL A 494 17.16 -14.94 28.52
CA VAL A 494 17.69 -15.15 29.86
C VAL A 494 17.35 -13.97 30.74
N TRP A 495 16.64 -14.23 31.83
CA TRP A 495 16.36 -13.25 32.88
C TRP A 495 17.61 -12.90 33.68
N GLY A 496 17.74 -11.66 34.09
CA GLY A 496 18.84 -11.23 34.97
C GLY A 496 20.14 -10.96 34.23
N ARG A 497 20.09 -10.53 32.97
CA ARG A 497 21.27 -10.19 32.17
C ARG A 497 21.78 -8.75 32.37
N LEU A 498 20.92 -7.85 32.86
CA LEU A 498 21.43 -6.53 33.27
C LEU A 498 22.47 -6.68 34.40
N PRO A 499 23.47 -5.81 34.45
CA PRO A 499 24.47 -5.82 35.54
C PRO A 499 23.83 -5.81 36.94
N ALA A 500 24.49 -6.34 37.93
CA ALA A 500 24.01 -6.28 39.31
C ALA A 500 23.81 -4.83 39.78
N THR A 501 24.69 -3.92 39.36
CA THR A 501 24.53 -2.47 39.52
C THR A 501 24.16 -1.86 38.18
N VAL A 502 23.02 -1.19 38.09
CA VAL A 502 22.48 -0.58 36.85
C VAL A 502 22.38 0.91 37.03
N THR A 503 22.93 1.68 36.11
CA THR A 503 22.80 3.13 36.06
C THR A 503 21.84 3.53 34.95
N VAL A 504 20.74 4.18 35.30
CA VAL A 504 19.78 4.70 34.32
C VAL A 504 20.13 6.13 33.92
N HIS A 505 19.70 6.55 32.75
CA HIS A 505 19.92 7.88 32.22
C HIS A 505 18.57 8.55 31.92
N LYS A 506 18.33 9.71 32.53
CA LYS A 506 17.13 10.47 32.24
C LYS A 506 17.15 10.95 30.78
N GLY A 507 16.14 10.59 30.02
CA GLY A 507 15.93 11.03 28.64
C GLY A 507 14.58 11.72 28.46
N GLU A 508 14.33 12.20 27.26
CA GLU A 508 13.00 12.64 26.83
C GLU A 508 12.05 11.45 26.73
N ALA A 509 10.74 11.74 26.77
CA ALA A 509 9.73 10.72 26.54
C ALA A 509 9.90 10.13 25.14
N VAL A 510 10.11 8.81 25.04
CA VAL A 510 10.35 8.11 23.75
C VAL A 510 9.12 8.25 22.84
N PHE A 511 7.93 8.16 23.43
CA PHE A 511 6.67 8.35 22.73
C PHE A 511 5.83 9.41 23.45
N PRO A 512 5.87 10.67 23.00
CA PRO A 512 5.01 11.69 23.55
C PRO A 512 3.54 11.41 23.18
N ARG A 513 2.63 11.76 24.10
CA ARG A 513 1.20 11.61 23.84
C ARG A 513 0.75 12.56 22.73
N VAL A 514 0.01 12.05 21.77
CA VAL A 514 -0.55 12.81 20.65
C VAL A 514 -1.88 13.46 21.11
N ASP A 515 -2.02 14.76 20.87
CA ASP A 515 -3.30 15.48 20.99
C ASP A 515 -4.19 15.07 19.79
N ALA A 516 -5.17 14.22 20.05
CA ALA A 516 -5.98 13.61 19.00
C ALA A 516 -6.79 14.65 18.21
N GLU A 517 -7.38 15.64 18.86
CA GLU A 517 -8.21 16.65 18.21
C GLU A 517 -7.38 17.51 17.23
N LYS A 518 -6.22 17.98 17.68
CA LYS A 518 -5.31 18.75 16.83
C LYS A 518 -4.75 17.93 15.67
N ALA A 519 -4.37 16.69 15.93
CA ALA A 519 -3.80 15.81 14.91
C ALA A 519 -4.83 15.47 13.81
N LEU A 520 -6.05 15.13 14.20
CA LEU A 520 -7.15 14.86 13.25
C LEU A 520 -7.51 16.09 12.43
N SER A 521 -7.64 17.26 13.07
CA SER A 521 -7.89 18.52 12.35
C SER A 521 -6.80 18.83 11.33
N LYS A 522 -5.53 18.58 11.67
CA LYS A 522 -4.41 18.81 10.75
C LYS A 522 -4.41 17.82 9.58
N LEU A 523 -4.70 16.55 9.84
CA LEU A 523 -4.79 15.52 8.78
C LEU A 523 -5.95 15.82 7.83
N GLU A 524 -7.09 16.27 8.33
CA GLU A 524 -8.22 16.68 7.49
C GLU A 524 -7.87 17.90 6.62
N GLU A 525 -7.20 18.90 7.18
CA GLU A 525 -6.72 20.07 6.41
C GLU A 525 -5.80 19.62 5.26
N LEU A 526 -4.83 18.73 5.53
CA LEU A 526 -3.90 18.21 4.52
C LEU A 526 -4.64 17.38 3.46
N HIS A 527 -5.62 16.58 3.86
CA HIS A 527 -6.45 15.82 2.94
C HIS A 527 -7.24 16.74 2.00
N GLN A 528 -7.86 17.80 2.52
CA GLN A 528 -8.58 18.78 1.71
C GLN A 528 -7.65 19.53 0.74
N GLN A 529 -6.41 19.84 1.16
CA GLN A 529 -5.40 20.40 0.27
C GLN A 529 -5.03 19.44 -0.86
N GLN A 530 -4.86 18.14 -0.53
CA GLN A 530 -4.59 17.10 -1.53
C GLN A 530 -5.74 16.98 -2.54
N LEU A 531 -6.98 16.93 -2.08
CA LEU A 531 -8.16 16.90 -2.95
C LEU A 531 -8.21 18.11 -3.89
N LYS A 532 -7.95 19.31 -3.38
CA LYS A 532 -7.89 20.52 -4.21
C LYS A 532 -6.81 20.45 -5.28
N SER A 533 -5.64 19.86 -4.97
CA SER A 533 -4.54 19.71 -5.94
C SER A 533 -4.83 18.69 -7.06
N LEU A 534 -5.78 17.79 -6.86
CA LEU A 534 -6.23 16.82 -7.86
C LEU A 534 -7.28 17.40 -8.82
N LEU A 535 -7.91 18.50 -8.44
CA LEU A 535 -8.83 19.20 -9.33
C LEU A 535 -8.01 19.82 -10.48
N PRO A 536 -8.46 19.64 -11.74
CA PRO A 536 -7.80 20.29 -12.86
C PRO A 536 -7.80 21.82 -12.65
N ALA A 537 -6.72 22.48 -13.04
CA ALA A 537 -6.68 23.93 -13.03
C ALA A 537 -7.77 24.45 -13.95
N LEU A 538 -8.79 25.09 -13.37
CA LEU A 538 -9.86 25.73 -14.13
C LEU A 538 -9.30 26.99 -14.80
N GLU A 539 -9.36 27.04 -16.13
CA GLU A 539 -9.18 28.28 -16.87
C GLU A 539 -10.46 29.10 -16.68
N ILE A 540 -10.40 30.08 -15.79
CA ILE A 540 -11.54 30.97 -15.55
C ILE A 540 -11.50 32.07 -16.61
N GLU A 541 -12.55 32.12 -17.43
CA GLU A 541 -12.73 33.27 -18.34
C GLU A 541 -12.79 34.58 -17.55
N PRO A 542 -12.19 35.67 -18.07
CA PRO A 542 -12.30 36.97 -17.43
C PRO A 542 -13.75 37.39 -17.24
N TYR A 543 -14.05 37.92 -16.06
CA TYR A 543 -15.39 38.46 -15.82
C TYR A 543 -15.74 39.56 -16.85
N ALA A 544 -17.01 39.62 -17.27
CA ALA A 544 -17.49 40.65 -18.15
C ALA A 544 -17.21 42.05 -17.56
N SER A 545 -16.65 42.94 -18.37
CA SER A 545 -16.35 44.32 -17.97
C SER A 545 -17.61 45.17 -17.76
N GLU A 546 -18.69 44.82 -18.46
CA GLU A 546 -19.97 45.52 -18.34
C GLU A 546 -20.80 44.91 -17.20
N LYS A 547 -21.33 45.77 -16.34
CA LYS A 547 -22.23 45.39 -15.24
C LYS A 547 -23.66 45.39 -15.71
N VAL A 548 -24.39 44.31 -15.44
CA VAL A 548 -25.83 44.23 -15.65
C VAL A 548 -26.52 44.83 -14.42
N ASP A 549 -27.41 45.83 -14.66
CA ASP A 549 -28.25 46.35 -13.57
C ASP A 549 -29.31 45.34 -13.13
N PHE A 550 -29.77 45.47 -11.90
CA PHE A 550 -30.69 44.55 -11.29
C PHE A 550 -32.03 44.42 -12.04
N ASP A 551 -32.55 45.52 -12.54
CA ASP A 551 -33.84 45.55 -13.29
C ASP A 551 -33.73 44.79 -14.62
N THR A 552 -32.57 44.88 -15.27
CA THR A 552 -32.28 44.09 -16.49
C THR A 552 -32.14 42.62 -16.18
N PHE A 553 -31.46 42.26 -15.10
CA PHE A 553 -31.35 40.87 -14.64
C PHE A 553 -32.71 40.27 -14.31
N CYS A 554 -33.56 41.02 -13.59
CA CYS A 554 -34.91 40.59 -13.21
C CYS A 554 -35.87 40.34 -14.38
N LYS A 555 -35.53 40.83 -15.58
CA LYS A 555 -36.28 40.51 -16.82
C LYS A 555 -36.08 39.06 -17.27
N SER A 556 -35.02 38.40 -16.81
CA SER A 556 -34.78 36.96 -17.10
C SER A 556 -35.66 36.07 -16.20
N ASP A 557 -36.46 35.25 -16.80
CA ASP A 557 -37.30 34.29 -16.05
C ASP A 557 -36.62 32.91 -16.01
N LEU A 558 -35.91 32.66 -14.91
CA LEU A 558 -35.20 31.40 -14.65
C LEU A 558 -36.12 30.46 -13.87
N ARG A 559 -36.31 29.24 -14.39
CA ARG A 559 -37.21 28.23 -13.78
C ARG A 559 -36.58 26.88 -13.64
N ALA A 560 -37.01 26.14 -12.61
CA ALA A 560 -36.82 24.70 -12.53
C ALA A 560 -37.69 24.03 -13.60
N VAL A 561 -37.10 23.17 -14.43
CA VAL A 561 -37.79 22.42 -15.47
C VAL A 561 -37.47 20.93 -15.33
N LYS A 562 -38.51 20.07 -15.41
CA LYS A 562 -38.34 18.63 -15.28
C LYS A 562 -38.30 17.96 -16.64
N VAL A 563 -37.34 17.11 -16.90
CA VAL A 563 -37.18 16.42 -18.18
C VAL A 563 -38.18 15.25 -18.25
N LYS A 564 -39.21 15.37 -19.07
CA LYS A 564 -40.19 14.29 -19.37
C LYS A 564 -39.64 13.35 -20.43
N ALA A 565 -39.00 13.88 -21.46
CA ALA A 565 -38.35 13.12 -22.51
C ALA A 565 -37.15 13.86 -23.07
N CYS A 566 -36.16 13.11 -23.52
CA CYS A 566 -34.97 13.61 -24.21
C CYS A 566 -34.66 12.67 -25.37
N GLU A 567 -34.39 13.22 -26.56
CA GLU A 567 -34.10 12.43 -27.74
C GLU A 567 -33.15 13.15 -28.71
N PRO A 568 -32.33 12.41 -29.49
CA PRO A 568 -31.45 13.01 -30.48
C PRO A 568 -32.25 13.66 -31.61
N VAL A 569 -31.79 14.81 -32.11
CA VAL A 569 -32.39 15.49 -33.25
C VAL A 569 -31.93 14.83 -34.55
N LYS A 570 -32.85 14.35 -35.38
CA LYS A 570 -32.54 13.74 -36.69
C LYS A 570 -31.67 14.66 -37.54
N LYS A 571 -30.58 14.15 -38.09
CA LYS A 571 -29.58 14.86 -38.90
C LYS A 571 -28.70 15.84 -38.12
N SER A 572 -28.57 15.69 -36.81
CA SER A 572 -27.64 16.47 -35.99
C SER A 572 -26.96 15.59 -34.94
N ASP A 573 -25.64 15.48 -34.98
CA ASP A 573 -24.84 14.75 -34.00
C ASP A 573 -24.59 15.56 -32.72
N LYS A 574 -25.08 16.80 -32.64
CA LYS A 574 -24.82 17.73 -31.55
C LYS A 574 -26.05 18.05 -30.71
N LEU A 575 -27.26 17.94 -31.30
CA LEU A 575 -28.48 18.46 -30.69
C LEU A 575 -29.28 17.36 -30.02
N LEU A 576 -29.71 17.62 -28.77
CA LEU A 576 -30.78 16.91 -28.08
C LEU A 576 -32.03 17.76 -28.03
N ARG A 577 -33.19 17.09 -28.23
CA ARG A 577 -34.54 17.67 -28.09
C ARG A 577 -35.06 17.29 -26.72
N PHE A 578 -35.38 18.29 -25.92
CA PHE A 578 -36.00 18.13 -24.61
C PHE A 578 -37.49 18.43 -24.66
N THR A 579 -38.29 17.57 -24.06
CA THR A 579 -39.67 17.81 -23.67
C THR A 579 -39.67 18.01 -22.16
N LEU A 580 -40.00 19.22 -21.72
CA LEU A 580 -39.86 19.68 -20.35
C LEU A 580 -41.19 20.04 -19.73
N ASP A 581 -41.39 19.65 -18.48
CA ASP A 581 -42.44 20.22 -17.62
C ASP A 581 -41.87 21.49 -16.97
N ASP A 582 -42.53 22.62 -17.20
CA ASP A 582 -42.17 23.93 -16.60
C ASP A 582 -43.26 24.43 -15.63
N GLY A 583 -44.17 23.55 -15.21
CA GLY A 583 -45.27 23.85 -14.29
C GLY A 583 -46.45 24.58 -14.89
N THR A 584 -46.47 24.88 -16.21
CA THR A 584 -47.57 25.59 -16.89
C THR A 584 -48.68 24.67 -17.34
N GLY A 585 -48.51 23.34 -17.25
CA GLY A 585 -49.43 22.33 -17.75
C GLY A 585 -49.31 22.06 -19.26
N THR A 586 -48.39 22.75 -19.94
CA THR A 586 -48.07 22.53 -21.36
C THR A 586 -46.57 22.20 -21.48
N ASP A 587 -46.23 21.14 -22.20
CA ASP A 587 -44.87 20.71 -22.37
C ASP A 587 -44.07 21.74 -23.17
N ARG A 588 -42.89 22.14 -22.62
CA ARG A 588 -41.96 23.06 -23.27
C ARG A 588 -40.94 22.29 -24.07
N GLN A 589 -40.67 22.71 -25.30
CA GLN A 589 -39.61 22.17 -26.12
C GLN A 589 -38.36 23.07 -26.05
N ILE A 590 -37.22 22.50 -25.69
CA ILE A 590 -35.90 23.15 -25.79
C ILE A 590 -34.96 22.23 -26.57
N LEU A 591 -34.14 22.83 -27.47
CA LEU A 591 -33.04 22.14 -28.14
C LEU A 591 -31.71 22.64 -27.60
N SER A 592 -30.82 21.69 -27.27
CA SER A 592 -29.50 22.01 -26.72
C SER A 592 -28.41 21.22 -27.41
N GLY A 593 -27.25 21.86 -27.63
CA GLY A 593 -26.09 21.29 -28.35
C GLY A 593 -25.19 20.43 -27.48
N ILE A 594 -25.77 19.55 -26.66
CA ILE A 594 -25.04 18.85 -25.58
C ILE A 594 -24.93 17.33 -25.79
N HIS A 595 -25.29 16.81 -26.96
CA HIS A 595 -25.27 15.38 -27.26
C HIS A 595 -23.86 14.77 -27.20
N LYS A 596 -22.80 15.59 -27.29
CA LYS A 596 -21.41 15.12 -27.07
C LYS A 596 -21.08 14.83 -25.60
N PHE A 597 -21.89 15.33 -24.66
CA PHE A 597 -21.60 15.33 -23.23
C PHE A 597 -22.59 14.48 -22.43
N TYR A 598 -23.80 14.24 -22.97
CA TYR A 598 -24.87 13.52 -22.29
C TYR A 598 -25.65 12.60 -23.24
N GLU A 599 -25.91 11.39 -22.80
CA GLU A 599 -26.86 10.49 -23.43
C GLU A 599 -28.29 10.81 -22.94
N PRO A 600 -29.33 10.72 -23.81
CA PRO A 600 -30.72 11.06 -23.47
C PRO A 600 -31.22 10.38 -22.18
N GLU A 601 -30.87 9.12 -21.97
CA GLU A 601 -31.33 8.30 -20.84
C GLU A 601 -30.83 8.81 -19.48
N GLN A 602 -29.70 9.52 -19.48
CA GLN A 602 -29.13 10.10 -18.26
C GLN A 602 -29.91 11.33 -17.77
N LEU A 603 -30.69 11.93 -18.65
CA LEU A 603 -31.35 13.22 -18.42
C LEU A 603 -32.85 13.10 -18.12
N VAL A 604 -33.50 12.04 -18.56
CA VAL A 604 -34.92 11.82 -18.29
C VAL A 604 -35.18 11.69 -16.78
N GLY A 605 -36.15 12.45 -16.30
CA GLY A 605 -36.53 12.50 -14.89
C GLY A 605 -35.71 13.51 -14.05
N LYS A 606 -34.65 14.11 -14.60
CA LYS A 606 -33.85 15.12 -13.92
C LYS A 606 -34.50 16.49 -13.91
N THR A 607 -34.19 17.28 -12.88
CA THR A 607 -34.63 18.67 -12.76
C THR A 607 -33.46 19.59 -13.12
N LEU A 608 -33.70 20.44 -14.13
CA LEU A 608 -32.72 21.34 -14.72
C LEU A 608 -33.11 22.81 -14.50
N VAL A 609 -32.16 23.71 -14.72
CA VAL A 609 -32.44 25.16 -14.75
C VAL A 609 -32.52 25.64 -16.19
N ALA A 610 -33.61 26.35 -16.50
CA ALA A 610 -33.83 26.96 -17.83
C ALA A 610 -34.23 28.42 -17.72
N ILE A 611 -33.77 29.23 -18.68
CA ILE A 611 -34.37 30.54 -18.97
C ILE A 611 -35.56 30.33 -19.95
N VAL A 612 -36.74 30.71 -19.51
CA VAL A 612 -37.99 30.29 -20.20
C VAL A 612 -38.67 31.41 -21.00
N ASN A 613 -38.21 32.66 -20.84
CA ASN A 613 -38.79 33.79 -21.51
C ASN A 613 -37.94 34.32 -22.67
N LEU A 614 -37.08 33.49 -23.27
CA LEU A 614 -36.39 33.81 -24.50
C LEU A 614 -37.36 33.70 -25.70
N PRO A 615 -37.19 34.56 -26.73
CA PRO A 615 -37.96 34.40 -27.99
C PRO A 615 -37.72 33.02 -28.60
N PRO A 616 -38.75 32.36 -29.13
CA PRO A 616 -38.60 31.06 -29.78
C PRO A 616 -37.62 31.12 -30.96
N ARG A 617 -36.73 30.13 -31.05
CA ARG A 617 -35.72 30.03 -32.12
C ARG A 617 -35.86 28.74 -32.90
N LYS A 618 -35.88 28.82 -34.21
CA LYS A 618 -35.90 27.64 -35.09
C LYS A 618 -34.51 27.08 -35.29
N MET A 619 -34.35 25.78 -35.00
CA MET A 619 -33.11 25.00 -35.20
C MET A 619 -33.44 23.65 -35.83
N MET A 620 -32.84 23.31 -36.97
CA MET A 620 -33.10 22.07 -37.72
C MET A 620 -34.60 21.81 -38.02
N GLY A 621 -35.41 22.89 -38.21
CA GLY A 621 -36.82 22.79 -38.47
C GLY A 621 -37.71 22.63 -37.21
N LEU A 622 -37.13 22.54 -36.04
CA LEU A 622 -37.79 22.46 -34.74
C LEU A 622 -37.70 23.82 -34.03
N GLU A 623 -38.66 24.13 -33.18
CA GLU A 623 -38.70 25.38 -32.42
C GLU A 623 -38.16 25.14 -30.98
N SER A 624 -37.18 25.94 -30.57
CA SER A 624 -36.66 25.92 -29.19
C SER A 624 -37.21 27.12 -28.41
N CYS A 625 -37.92 26.83 -27.30
CA CYS A 625 -38.65 27.84 -26.51
C CYS A 625 -37.95 28.08 -25.16
N GLY A 626 -36.69 28.46 -25.19
CA GLY A 626 -35.86 28.71 -24.02
C GLY A 626 -34.44 28.17 -24.18
N MET A 627 -33.68 28.22 -23.12
CA MET A 627 -32.28 27.71 -23.06
C MET A 627 -32.00 27.04 -21.71
N LEU A 628 -31.43 25.84 -21.75
CA LEU A 628 -30.90 25.18 -20.54
C LEU A 628 -29.59 25.84 -20.11
N LEU A 629 -29.43 26.04 -18.81
CA LEU A 629 -28.20 26.60 -18.26
C LEU A 629 -27.15 25.51 -18.04
N SER A 630 -25.90 25.84 -18.41
CA SER A 630 -24.76 24.96 -18.28
C SER A 630 -23.55 25.72 -17.77
N ALA A 631 -22.72 25.07 -16.97
CA ALA A 631 -21.36 25.52 -16.71
C ALA A 631 -20.44 24.90 -17.78
N VAL A 632 -19.58 25.70 -18.37
CA VAL A 632 -18.68 25.27 -19.45
C VAL A 632 -17.23 25.61 -19.04
N PRO A 633 -16.61 24.83 -18.14
CA PRO A 633 -15.20 24.98 -17.84
C PRO A 633 -14.34 24.51 -19.01
N THR A 634 -13.22 25.23 -19.26
CA THR A 634 -12.17 24.75 -20.16
C THR A 634 -11.12 24.00 -19.34
N GLU A 635 -10.94 22.73 -19.61
CA GLU A 635 -9.93 21.89 -18.99
C GLU A 635 -8.91 21.44 -20.03
N LYS A 636 -7.65 21.82 -19.88
CA LYS A 636 -6.56 21.47 -20.81
C LYS A 636 -6.85 21.85 -22.28
N GLY A 637 -7.53 22.98 -22.50
CA GLY A 637 -7.89 23.45 -23.84
C GLY A 637 -9.14 22.80 -24.46
N GLU A 638 -9.83 21.91 -23.74
CA GLU A 638 -11.10 21.31 -24.15
C GLU A 638 -12.26 21.83 -23.30
N GLU A 639 -13.35 22.23 -23.96
CA GLU A 639 -14.59 22.62 -23.29
C GLU A 639 -15.27 21.37 -22.71
N LYS A 640 -15.60 21.39 -21.43
CA LYS A 640 -16.46 20.42 -20.76
C LYS A 640 -17.74 21.09 -20.32
N LEU A 641 -18.87 20.55 -20.74
CA LEU A 641 -20.16 21.13 -20.43
C LEU A 641 -20.86 20.32 -19.31
N HIS A 642 -21.28 21.03 -18.26
CA HIS A 642 -22.08 20.50 -17.17
C HIS A 642 -23.44 21.22 -17.11
N LEU A 643 -24.54 20.48 -17.31
CA LEU A 643 -25.89 21.03 -17.10
C LEU A 643 -26.07 21.41 -15.62
N ILE A 644 -26.71 22.54 -15.37
CA ILE A 644 -27.08 22.92 -14.00
C ILE A 644 -28.28 22.08 -13.58
N MET A 645 -27.99 20.99 -12.86
CA MET A 645 -28.99 20.10 -12.25
C MET A 645 -29.24 20.55 -10.82
N ILE A 646 -30.48 20.55 -10.41
CA ILE A 646 -30.91 20.86 -9.05
C ILE A 646 -31.65 19.67 -8.45
N ASP A 647 -31.97 19.73 -7.16
CA ASP A 647 -32.64 18.64 -6.45
C ASP A 647 -33.97 18.27 -7.16
N ASP A 648 -34.13 16.99 -7.44
CA ASP A 648 -35.33 16.47 -8.16
C ASP A 648 -36.63 16.61 -7.33
N SER A 649 -36.57 16.94 -6.05
CA SER A 649 -37.70 17.28 -5.20
C SER A 649 -38.27 18.68 -5.46
N ILE A 650 -37.51 19.56 -6.14
CA ILE A 650 -37.97 20.91 -6.47
C ILE A 650 -39.07 20.80 -7.54
N PRO A 651 -40.28 21.39 -7.32
CA PRO A 651 -41.36 21.29 -8.26
C PRO A 651 -41.05 22.04 -9.58
N ALA A 652 -41.50 21.47 -10.70
CA ALA A 652 -41.44 22.10 -12.01
C ALA A 652 -42.15 23.47 -11.96
N GLY A 653 -41.57 24.46 -12.62
CA GLY A 653 -42.05 25.85 -12.64
C GLY A 653 -41.61 26.71 -11.46
N ALA A 654 -40.91 26.16 -10.47
CA ALA A 654 -40.32 26.97 -9.37
C ALA A 654 -39.41 28.03 -9.95
N LYS A 655 -39.63 29.29 -9.54
CA LYS A 655 -38.80 30.44 -9.99
C LYS A 655 -37.47 30.45 -9.21
N LEU A 656 -36.38 30.68 -9.95
CA LEU A 656 -35.09 30.95 -9.34
C LEU A 656 -34.89 32.47 -9.24
N CYS A 657 -34.38 32.91 -8.10
CA CYS A 657 -34.15 34.32 -7.79
C CYS A 657 -32.69 34.58 -7.49
#